data_a37dc09f796a4adb2bd6410ad1d8171f
#
_entry.id   a37dc09f796a4adb2bd6410ad1d8171f
#
_cell.length_a   1.000
_cell.length_b   1.000
_cell.length_c   1.000
_cell.angle_alpha   90.00
_cell.angle_beta   90.00
_cell.angle_gamma   90.00
#
_symmetry.space_group_name_H-M   'P 1'
#
loop_
_entity.id
_entity.type
_entity.pdbx_description
1 polymer ?
#
loop_
_entity_poly.entity_id
_entity_poly.type
_entity_poly.pdbx_seq_one_letter_code
_entity_poly.pdbx_strand_id
1 'polypeptide(L)'
;MITEYILIAFVSFVILAEQVLLSRLLSIKYWSCFGSMVVSIAMLGFSASGTLLSLFSQRNRRPGSYRGLLFVLIALGIALSIQVIYGTDCNPLAIFWEGRQIGIFVLNYIIMALPFLMAGLFLGNCYMNPALSVKNIYFASMFGSCTGVGIIILLLDFVQPHRLLLLLTFLLLFIAWFLERKFITRVIVLGMLMWNLKQFTALPAVPSMSEYKTMSKLMLLPDARIEHSAWSSYGYTAVVASRFIRYAPGLSLNFTGECPEQKAIFIDGEAMRVVCSSSQQEQFRNILQFQLDTLPYMLVSNSVVAIVDAGPSEIQRAVAMGASRIYVIERNPDITEVVEQLKHFAGSVYSHPCVRLWHQSPRNFFRDIQKQFDLIVLPSLPSGFASLSGSSGQDADYLLTVEAFHDYISCLSTSGLIAVSASLNLPPREEMKLFAIACSALRLHGLTPEHHILFLRSLRSCLLIVSRTPLKESQIQTVISFCNRNGFDIIYYHGVNRTETNRFNILPEFAHFELVQSFLRNPSDTLRRQVFNLSPPSDNRPFFSHFFKWGALPELVRATGYNTGAQMGWGYVFLLITTAQAIVIGLIFILIPVIRCLKRYKKLPLRLWQINLYFMAIGTGFMFFEIAVFYQILRFAKCYIHAFSWGLALILIFSGLGSLCATRWRMNHRTKVRITAGVLFLHSVLWLLTLRWQNSVLIVFTLCSGLCSAFFMGMPFPLGLESLKQNYPDVIPLAWGLNGYMSVISPLVASVVAPCTGIAGLCIIAGVSYFIASFCNLHNSVARTT
;
A
#
# COMPACT_ATOMS: atom_id res chain seq x y z
N MET A 1 -33.52 4.67 -22.05
CA MET A 1 -32.42 3.67 -22.01
C MET A 1 -31.05 4.32 -21.90
N ILE A 2 -30.65 5.21 -22.80
CA ILE A 2 -29.33 5.88 -22.72
C ILE A 2 -29.13 6.62 -21.40
N THR A 3 -30.13 7.39 -20.96
CA THR A 3 -30.11 8.11 -19.67
C THR A 3 -29.83 7.18 -18.48
N GLU A 4 -30.32 5.92 -18.50
CA GLU A 4 -30.06 4.95 -17.44
C GLU A 4 -28.58 4.55 -17.37
N TYR A 5 -27.97 4.29 -18.51
CA TYR A 5 -26.54 3.93 -18.55
C TYR A 5 -25.65 5.12 -18.14
N ILE A 6 -26.06 6.35 -18.45
CA ILE A 6 -25.38 7.56 -17.98
C ILE A 6 -25.47 7.68 -16.45
N LEU A 7 -26.65 7.44 -15.86
CA LEU A 7 -26.81 7.47 -14.40
C LEU A 7 -26.00 6.37 -13.71
N ILE A 8 -25.94 5.17 -14.31
CA ILE A 8 -25.11 4.06 -13.82
C ILE A 8 -23.62 4.45 -13.84
N ALA A 9 -23.14 5.02 -14.95
CA ALA A 9 -21.77 5.48 -15.07
C ALA A 9 -21.47 6.58 -14.05
N PHE A 10 -22.40 7.53 -13.85
CA PHE A 10 -22.22 8.63 -12.89
C PHE A 10 -22.16 8.13 -11.44
N VAL A 11 -23.07 7.24 -11.00
CA VAL A 11 -23.04 6.66 -9.65
C VAL A 11 -21.73 5.91 -9.44
N SER A 12 -21.31 5.10 -10.42
CA SER A 12 -20.06 4.35 -10.34
C SER A 12 -18.82 5.27 -10.31
N PHE A 13 -18.85 6.38 -11.06
CA PHE A 13 -17.86 7.46 -10.99
C PHE A 13 -17.74 8.01 -9.57
N VAL A 14 -18.87 8.44 -8.98
CA VAL A 14 -18.88 9.05 -7.64
C VAL A 14 -18.33 8.10 -6.59
N ILE A 15 -18.77 6.84 -6.62
CA ILE A 15 -18.40 5.85 -5.59
C ILE A 15 -16.92 5.49 -5.61
N LEU A 16 -16.33 5.30 -6.80
CA LEU A 16 -14.90 5.03 -6.89
C LEU A 16 -14.06 6.28 -6.59
N ALA A 17 -14.53 7.45 -7.00
CA ALA A 17 -13.95 8.73 -6.59
C ALA A 17 -13.95 8.90 -5.06
N GLU A 18 -15.10 8.61 -4.41
CA GLU A 18 -15.21 8.60 -2.95
C GLU A 18 -14.24 7.63 -2.31
N GLN A 19 -14.15 6.40 -2.82
CA GLN A 19 -13.23 5.37 -2.29
C GLN A 19 -11.78 5.86 -2.26
N VAL A 20 -11.30 6.49 -3.34
CA VAL A 20 -9.94 7.05 -3.42
C VAL A 20 -9.76 8.19 -2.41
N LEU A 21 -10.72 9.09 -2.32
CA LEU A 21 -10.66 10.25 -1.41
C LEU A 21 -10.74 9.83 0.07
N LEU A 22 -11.59 8.87 0.42
CA LEU A 22 -11.66 8.31 1.78
C LEU A 22 -10.36 7.60 2.15
N SER A 23 -9.81 6.80 1.23
CA SER A 23 -8.51 6.14 1.43
C SER A 23 -7.43 7.17 1.75
N ARG A 24 -7.42 8.29 1.05
CA ARG A 24 -6.49 9.39 1.25
C ARG A 24 -6.63 10.03 2.62
N LEU A 25 -7.85 10.42 2.99
CA LEU A 25 -8.13 11.09 4.27
C LEU A 25 -7.87 10.18 5.48
N LEU A 26 -8.20 8.88 5.37
CA LEU A 26 -7.92 7.93 6.45
C LEU A 26 -6.43 7.62 6.60
N SER A 27 -5.66 7.61 5.50
CA SER A 27 -4.20 7.47 5.56
C SER A 27 -3.56 8.65 6.30
N ILE A 28 -4.10 9.85 6.16
CA ILE A 28 -3.62 11.05 6.85
C ILE A 28 -4.08 11.08 8.30
N LYS A 29 -5.35 10.77 8.56
CA LYS A 29 -5.88 10.74 9.93
C LYS A 29 -5.18 9.67 10.78
N TYR A 30 -4.98 8.48 10.21
CA TYR A 30 -4.39 7.31 10.88
C TYR A 30 -3.09 6.89 10.18
N TRP A 31 -3.09 5.79 9.43
CA TRP A 31 -1.94 5.24 8.69
C TRP A 31 -2.39 4.65 7.35
N SER A 32 -1.46 4.35 6.48
CA SER A 32 -1.71 3.80 5.13
C SER A 32 -2.54 2.51 5.14
N CYS A 33 -2.41 1.67 6.17
CA CYS A 33 -3.21 0.45 6.32
C CYS A 33 -4.72 0.74 6.47
N PHE A 34 -5.10 1.87 7.06
CA PHE A 34 -6.51 2.29 7.13
C PHE A 34 -7.04 2.83 5.78
N GLY A 35 -6.14 3.39 4.97
CA GLY A 35 -6.45 3.73 3.58
C GLY A 35 -6.85 2.50 2.76
N SER A 36 -6.10 1.41 2.87
CA SER A 36 -6.41 0.14 2.19
C SER A 36 -7.70 -0.53 2.70
N MET A 37 -8.06 -0.33 3.97
CA MET A 37 -9.31 -0.84 4.56
C MET A 37 -10.56 -0.27 3.87
N VAL A 38 -10.48 0.92 3.25
CA VAL A 38 -11.62 1.53 2.52
C VAL A 38 -12.11 0.63 1.39
N VAL A 39 -11.23 -0.14 0.77
CA VAL A 39 -11.62 -1.13 -0.26
C VAL A 39 -12.58 -2.16 0.35
N SER A 40 -12.26 -2.67 1.54
CA SER A 40 -13.13 -3.62 2.26
C SER A 40 -14.45 -2.98 2.68
N ILE A 41 -14.43 -1.71 3.12
CA ILE A 41 -15.64 -0.94 3.48
C ILE A 41 -16.57 -0.81 2.26
N ALA A 42 -16.02 -0.42 1.12
CA ALA A 42 -16.76 -0.24 -0.12
C ALA A 42 -17.40 -1.57 -0.58
N MET A 43 -16.58 -2.63 -0.62
CA MET A 43 -17.08 -3.95 -1.03
C MET A 43 -18.10 -4.53 -0.06
N LEU A 44 -17.97 -4.29 1.25
CA LEU A 44 -18.99 -4.68 2.25
C LEU A 44 -20.32 -3.98 1.99
N GLY A 45 -20.31 -2.68 1.70
CA GLY A 45 -21.53 -1.94 1.34
C GLY A 45 -22.21 -2.56 0.10
N PHE A 46 -21.45 -2.82 -0.96
CA PHE A 46 -21.97 -3.48 -2.18
C PHE A 46 -22.54 -4.88 -1.87
N SER A 47 -21.84 -5.69 -1.10
CA SER A 47 -22.29 -7.04 -0.72
C SER A 47 -23.60 -7.01 0.09
N ALA A 48 -23.66 -6.14 1.10
CA ALA A 48 -24.84 -5.97 1.94
C ALA A 48 -26.07 -5.55 1.13
N SER A 49 -25.88 -4.82 0.03
CA SER A 49 -26.97 -4.47 -0.89
C SER A 49 -27.63 -5.70 -1.52
N GLY A 50 -26.86 -6.72 -1.88
CA GLY A 50 -27.37 -7.99 -2.39
C GLY A 50 -28.25 -8.71 -1.38
N THR A 51 -27.84 -8.74 -0.10
CA THR A 51 -28.63 -9.28 0.99
C THR A 51 -29.95 -8.53 1.16
N LEU A 52 -29.90 -7.19 1.23
CA LEU A 52 -31.12 -6.37 1.34
C LEU A 52 -32.05 -6.56 0.16
N LEU A 53 -31.56 -6.60 -1.07
CA LEU A 53 -32.37 -6.87 -2.26
C LEU A 53 -33.02 -8.25 -2.22
N SER A 54 -32.37 -9.26 -1.65
CA SER A 54 -32.94 -10.59 -1.46
C SER A 54 -34.04 -10.61 -0.42
N LEU A 55 -33.99 -9.72 0.61
CA LEU A 55 -34.98 -9.62 1.67
C LEU A 55 -36.25 -8.92 1.23
N PHE A 56 -36.17 -7.88 0.41
CA PHE A 56 -37.33 -7.13 -0.06
C PHE A 56 -37.94 -7.80 -1.31
N SER A 57 -39.14 -8.36 -1.14
CA SER A 57 -39.90 -8.99 -2.24
C SER A 57 -40.25 -8.00 -3.34
N GLN A 58 -39.99 -8.36 -4.62
CA GLN A 58 -40.13 -7.48 -5.78
C GLN A 58 -41.58 -7.23 -6.25
N ARG A 59 -42.59 -7.81 -5.58
CA ARG A 59 -43.95 -7.91 -6.12
C ARG A 59 -44.67 -6.58 -6.38
N ASN A 60 -44.17 -5.42 -5.89
CA ASN A 60 -44.84 -4.12 -6.00
C ASN A 60 -43.94 -2.91 -6.38
N ARG A 61 -42.78 -3.11 -6.99
CA ARG A 61 -41.91 -1.96 -7.30
C ARG A 61 -42.10 -1.47 -8.74
N ARG A 62 -42.70 -0.28 -8.90
CA ARG A 62 -42.64 0.47 -10.15
C ARG A 62 -41.16 0.88 -10.38
N PRO A 63 -40.54 0.46 -11.51
CA PRO A 63 -39.18 0.88 -11.83
C PRO A 63 -39.17 2.41 -11.98
N GLY A 64 -38.37 3.11 -11.22
CA GLY A 64 -38.19 4.56 -11.35
C GLY A 64 -38.59 5.42 -10.15
N SER A 65 -39.47 4.94 -9.25
CA SER A 65 -40.05 5.78 -8.17
C SER A 65 -39.06 6.17 -7.05
N TYR A 66 -37.89 5.55 -6.96
CA TYR A 66 -36.95 5.73 -5.82
C TYR A 66 -35.53 6.20 -6.22
N ARG A 67 -35.34 6.58 -7.48
CA ARG A 67 -33.98 6.90 -7.99
C ARG A 67 -33.43 8.16 -7.32
N GLY A 68 -34.20 9.24 -7.31
CA GLY A 68 -33.77 10.46 -6.67
C GLY A 68 -33.52 10.28 -5.18
N LEU A 69 -34.38 9.49 -4.49
CA LEU A 69 -34.16 9.15 -3.09
C LEU A 69 -32.82 8.41 -2.88
N LEU A 70 -32.45 7.46 -3.76
CA LEU A 70 -31.18 6.76 -3.64
C LEU A 70 -30.00 7.72 -3.83
N PHE A 71 -30.07 8.69 -4.74
CA PHE A 71 -29.05 9.71 -4.90
C PHE A 71 -28.91 10.58 -3.65
N VAL A 72 -30.03 10.97 -3.02
CA VAL A 72 -30.03 11.69 -1.72
C VAL A 72 -29.37 10.84 -0.63
N LEU A 73 -29.68 9.55 -0.57
CA LEU A 73 -29.11 8.65 0.43
C LEU A 73 -27.61 8.39 0.22
N ILE A 74 -27.13 8.31 -1.04
CA ILE A 74 -25.69 8.26 -1.34
C ILE A 74 -25.03 9.55 -0.86
N ALA A 75 -25.57 10.72 -1.21
CA ALA A 75 -25.05 12.01 -0.78
C ALA A 75 -25.04 12.16 0.75
N LEU A 76 -26.07 11.67 1.44
CA LEU A 76 -26.13 11.65 2.91
C LEU A 76 -25.03 10.74 3.47
N GLY A 77 -24.82 9.57 2.87
CA GLY A 77 -23.75 8.65 3.27
C GLY A 77 -22.38 9.30 3.18
N ILE A 78 -22.09 10.00 2.06
CA ILE A 78 -20.82 10.75 1.90
C ILE A 78 -20.71 11.86 2.95
N ALA A 79 -21.77 12.62 3.19
CA ALA A 79 -21.81 13.66 4.20
C ALA A 79 -21.53 13.10 5.62
N LEU A 80 -22.09 11.96 5.96
CA LEU A 80 -21.83 11.27 7.23
C LEU A 80 -20.39 10.74 7.30
N SER A 81 -19.83 10.24 6.20
CA SER A 81 -18.42 9.82 6.13
C SER A 81 -17.47 11.01 6.40
N ILE A 82 -17.76 12.18 5.85
CA ILE A 82 -17.01 13.41 6.14
C ILE A 82 -17.12 13.74 7.64
N GLN A 83 -18.30 13.68 8.25
CA GLN A 83 -18.48 13.94 9.69
C GLN A 83 -17.70 12.95 10.56
N VAL A 84 -17.66 11.69 10.19
CA VAL A 84 -16.84 10.67 10.89
C VAL A 84 -15.35 11.00 10.82
N ILE A 85 -14.86 11.42 9.67
CA ILE A 85 -13.43 11.71 9.50
C ILE A 85 -13.01 12.96 10.28
N TYR A 86 -13.82 14.00 10.29
CA TYR A 86 -13.47 15.28 10.91
C TYR A 86 -13.99 15.44 12.34
N GLY A 87 -15.05 14.75 12.72
CA GLY A 87 -15.76 14.97 14.00
C GLY A 87 -15.62 13.87 15.04
N THR A 88 -15.04 12.70 14.72
CA THR A 88 -14.89 11.61 15.70
C THR A 88 -13.44 11.43 16.14
N ASP A 89 -13.23 11.39 17.46
CA ASP A 89 -11.98 10.97 18.07
C ASP A 89 -12.00 9.45 18.24
N CYS A 90 -11.51 8.76 17.24
CA CYS A 90 -11.28 7.32 17.28
C CYS A 90 -9.78 7.08 17.27
N ASN A 91 -9.29 6.34 18.26
CA ASN A 91 -7.91 5.92 18.31
C ASN A 91 -7.82 4.40 18.07
N PRO A 92 -7.41 3.98 16.87
CA PRO A 92 -7.34 2.55 16.54
C PRO A 92 -6.37 1.75 17.41
N LEU A 93 -5.31 2.38 17.93
CA LEU A 93 -4.37 1.70 18.83
C LEU A 93 -4.94 1.51 20.21
N ALA A 94 -5.81 2.42 20.68
CA ALA A 94 -6.44 2.31 21.99
C ALA A 94 -7.47 1.16 22.07
N ILE A 95 -7.84 0.54 20.97
CA ILE A 95 -8.75 -0.64 20.92
C ILE A 95 -8.25 -1.77 21.85
N PHE A 96 -6.94 -1.90 22.04
CA PHE A 96 -6.37 -2.97 22.85
C PHE A 96 -6.53 -2.80 24.36
N TRP A 97 -6.80 -1.58 24.84
CA TRP A 97 -6.95 -1.28 26.27
C TRP A 97 -8.22 -0.50 26.63
N GLU A 98 -8.91 0.06 25.62
CA GLU A 98 -10.14 0.82 25.82
C GLU A 98 -11.29 0.25 24.97
N GLY A 99 -12.14 -0.60 25.57
CA GLY A 99 -13.23 -1.28 24.85
C GLY A 99 -14.24 -0.35 24.18
N ARG A 100 -14.39 0.90 24.65
CA ARG A 100 -15.25 1.91 24.02
C ARG A 100 -14.81 2.24 22.60
N GLN A 101 -13.49 2.21 22.32
CA GLN A 101 -12.95 2.48 21.00
C GLN A 101 -13.36 1.45 19.95
N ILE A 102 -13.60 0.20 20.37
CA ILE A 102 -14.13 -0.85 19.47
C ILE A 102 -15.51 -0.44 18.95
N GLY A 103 -16.39 0.03 19.83
CA GLY A 103 -17.74 0.46 19.45
C GLY A 103 -17.70 1.65 18.47
N ILE A 104 -16.87 2.66 18.75
CA ILE A 104 -16.68 3.84 17.88
C ILE A 104 -16.13 3.40 16.53
N PHE A 105 -15.13 2.54 16.52
CA PHE A 105 -14.50 2.05 15.27
C PHE A 105 -15.49 1.28 14.39
N VAL A 106 -16.27 0.37 14.98
CA VAL A 106 -17.31 -0.40 14.26
C VAL A 106 -18.40 0.53 13.73
N LEU A 107 -18.86 1.50 14.52
CA LEU A 107 -19.86 2.48 14.08
C LEU A 107 -19.35 3.32 12.91
N ASN A 108 -18.12 3.83 12.99
CA ASN A 108 -17.49 4.58 11.92
C ASN A 108 -17.38 3.74 10.64
N TYR A 109 -17.00 2.47 10.78
CA TYR A 109 -16.92 1.52 9.67
C TYR A 109 -18.28 1.33 8.97
N ILE A 110 -19.35 1.15 9.75
CA ILE A 110 -20.73 1.00 9.23
C ILE A 110 -21.17 2.29 8.53
N ILE A 111 -20.94 3.45 9.12
CA ILE A 111 -21.32 4.75 8.53
C ILE A 111 -20.62 4.96 7.18
N MET A 112 -19.32 4.71 7.11
CA MET A 112 -18.56 4.83 5.87
C MET A 112 -18.96 3.79 4.80
N ALA A 113 -19.61 2.67 5.18
CA ALA A 113 -20.13 1.71 4.23
C ALA A 113 -21.48 2.13 3.61
N LEU A 114 -22.22 3.09 4.21
CA LEU A 114 -23.56 3.49 3.75
C LEU A 114 -23.63 3.98 2.31
N PRO A 115 -22.76 4.90 1.83
CA PRO A 115 -22.83 5.35 0.45
C PRO A 115 -22.65 4.21 -0.56
N PHE A 116 -21.75 3.28 -0.27
CA PHE A 116 -21.51 2.08 -1.09
C PHE A 116 -22.71 1.11 -1.07
N LEU A 117 -23.37 0.97 0.08
CA LEU A 117 -24.58 0.19 0.23
C LEU A 117 -25.72 0.77 -0.64
N MET A 118 -25.94 2.09 -0.58
CA MET A 118 -26.98 2.76 -1.36
C MET A 118 -26.70 2.70 -2.87
N ALA A 119 -25.47 2.87 -3.27
CA ALA A 119 -25.05 2.70 -4.66
C ALA A 119 -25.20 1.24 -5.14
N GLY A 120 -24.85 0.27 -4.29
CA GLY A 120 -25.07 -1.14 -4.55
C GLY A 120 -26.55 -1.49 -4.73
N LEU A 121 -27.45 -0.89 -3.93
CA LEU A 121 -28.91 -1.02 -4.11
C LEU A 121 -29.37 -0.42 -5.46
N PHE A 122 -28.81 0.73 -5.86
CA PHE A 122 -29.11 1.34 -7.16
C PHE A 122 -28.68 0.41 -8.31
N LEU A 123 -27.42 -0.06 -8.32
CA LEU A 123 -26.88 -0.92 -9.36
C LEU A 123 -27.59 -2.29 -9.40
N GLY A 124 -27.82 -2.90 -8.24
CA GLY A 124 -28.54 -4.17 -8.14
C GLY A 124 -29.96 -4.10 -8.69
N ASN A 125 -30.70 -3.00 -8.43
CA ASN A 125 -31.99 -2.74 -9.05
C ASN A 125 -31.89 -2.61 -10.60
N CYS A 126 -30.80 -2.00 -11.12
CA CYS A 126 -30.57 -1.91 -12.56
C CYS A 126 -30.33 -3.30 -13.18
N TYR A 127 -29.55 -4.17 -12.53
CA TYR A 127 -29.35 -5.56 -13.00
C TYR A 127 -30.63 -6.39 -13.05
N MET A 128 -31.54 -6.14 -12.12
CA MET A 128 -32.85 -6.83 -12.08
C MET A 128 -33.86 -6.27 -13.08
N ASN A 129 -33.60 -5.10 -13.67
CA ASN A 129 -34.52 -4.49 -14.64
C ASN A 129 -34.46 -5.25 -15.97
N PRO A 130 -35.59 -5.86 -16.44
CA PRO A 130 -35.62 -6.64 -17.69
C PRO A 130 -35.31 -5.80 -18.94
N ALA A 131 -35.60 -4.50 -18.91
CA ALA A 131 -35.39 -3.59 -20.06
C ALA A 131 -33.92 -3.21 -20.30
N LEU A 132 -33.02 -3.46 -19.33
CA LEU A 132 -31.60 -3.08 -19.44
C LEU A 132 -30.73 -4.31 -19.72
N SER A 133 -29.76 -4.18 -20.59
CA SER A 133 -28.79 -5.24 -20.92
C SER A 133 -27.69 -5.31 -19.84
N VAL A 134 -27.45 -6.49 -19.27
CA VAL A 134 -26.47 -6.73 -18.22
C VAL A 134 -25.06 -6.31 -18.65
N LYS A 135 -24.63 -6.63 -19.88
CA LYS A 135 -23.32 -6.24 -20.42
C LYS A 135 -23.11 -4.73 -20.48
N ASN A 136 -24.18 -3.99 -20.88
CA ASN A 136 -24.11 -2.53 -20.99
C ASN A 136 -24.12 -1.87 -19.59
N ILE A 137 -24.87 -2.44 -18.61
CA ILE A 137 -24.81 -2.00 -17.21
C ILE A 137 -23.38 -2.17 -16.68
N TYR A 138 -22.79 -3.35 -16.89
CA TYR A 138 -21.42 -3.64 -16.43
C TYR A 138 -20.40 -2.71 -17.09
N PHE A 139 -20.47 -2.52 -18.39
CA PHE A 139 -19.60 -1.58 -19.11
C PHE A 139 -19.75 -0.16 -18.59
N ALA A 140 -20.97 0.36 -18.46
CA ALA A 140 -21.23 1.71 -17.95
C ALA A 140 -20.70 1.89 -16.53
N SER A 141 -20.86 0.88 -15.67
CA SER A 141 -20.30 0.88 -14.32
C SER A 141 -18.77 0.90 -14.32
N MET A 142 -18.12 0.01 -15.09
CA MET A 142 -16.65 -0.05 -15.18
C MET A 142 -16.05 1.22 -15.77
N PHE A 143 -16.68 1.77 -16.81
CA PHE A 143 -16.27 3.03 -17.44
C PHE A 143 -16.40 4.21 -16.46
N GLY A 144 -17.54 4.32 -15.77
CA GLY A 144 -17.75 5.34 -14.73
C GLY A 144 -16.73 5.25 -13.61
N SER A 145 -16.47 4.04 -13.12
CA SER A 145 -15.47 3.77 -12.09
C SER A 145 -14.05 4.16 -12.54
N CYS A 146 -13.64 3.75 -13.75
CA CYS A 146 -12.35 4.11 -14.32
C CYS A 146 -12.17 5.62 -14.43
N THR A 147 -13.16 6.33 -14.98
CA THR A 147 -13.11 7.81 -15.10
C THR A 147 -13.11 8.48 -13.74
N GLY A 148 -13.82 7.95 -12.74
CA GLY A 148 -13.84 8.44 -11.37
C GLY A 148 -12.46 8.42 -10.73
N VAL A 149 -11.79 7.29 -10.79
CA VAL A 149 -10.42 7.14 -10.26
C VAL A 149 -9.44 8.06 -11.01
N GLY A 150 -9.48 8.06 -12.36
CA GLY A 150 -8.53 8.84 -13.17
C GLY A 150 -8.66 10.35 -12.96
N ILE A 151 -9.91 10.87 -12.96
CA ILE A 151 -10.16 12.29 -12.78
C ILE A 151 -9.78 12.76 -11.36
N ILE A 152 -10.12 11.97 -10.33
CA ILE A 152 -9.78 12.35 -8.95
C ILE A 152 -8.29 12.47 -8.73
N ILE A 153 -7.49 11.53 -9.25
CA ILE A 153 -6.03 11.61 -9.11
C ILE A 153 -5.46 12.90 -9.73
N LEU A 154 -5.96 13.28 -10.90
CA LEU A 154 -5.54 14.53 -11.55
C LEU A 154 -6.00 15.77 -10.77
N LEU A 155 -7.18 15.72 -10.16
CA LEU A 155 -7.70 16.85 -9.38
C LEU A 155 -7.03 17.01 -8.00
N LEU A 156 -6.44 15.94 -7.44
CA LEU A 156 -5.75 16.00 -6.14
C LEU A 156 -4.53 16.94 -6.14
N ASP A 157 -3.93 17.23 -7.29
CA ASP A 157 -2.85 18.21 -7.40
C ASP A 157 -3.34 19.67 -7.33
N PHE A 158 -4.65 19.91 -7.48
CA PHE A 158 -5.23 21.25 -7.53
C PHE A 158 -6.23 21.50 -6.40
N VAL A 159 -6.91 20.46 -5.92
CA VAL A 159 -8.02 20.58 -4.98
C VAL A 159 -7.87 19.60 -3.82
N GLN A 160 -8.09 20.09 -2.62
CA GLN A 160 -7.99 19.30 -1.39
C GLN A 160 -9.04 18.17 -1.36
N PRO A 161 -8.71 16.97 -0.80
CA PRO A 161 -9.59 15.79 -0.84
C PRO A 161 -10.99 16.02 -0.26
N HIS A 162 -11.12 16.76 0.85
CA HIS A 162 -12.43 17.04 1.45
C HIS A 162 -13.31 17.92 0.57
N ARG A 163 -12.72 18.90 -0.15
CA ARG A 163 -13.48 19.73 -1.10
C ARG A 163 -13.97 18.93 -2.30
N LEU A 164 -13.19 17.95 -2.75
CA LEU A 164 -13.61 17.02 -3.80
C LEU A 164 -14.78 16.14 -3.34
N LEU A 165 -14.77 15.65 -2.09
CA LEU A 165 -15.92 14.92 -1.52
C LEU A 165 -17.18 15.80 -1.45
N LEU A 166 -17.04 17.07 -1.04
CA LEU A 166 -18.14 18.01 -1.01
C LEU A 166 -18.66 18.31 -2.43
N LEU A 167 -17.77 18.40 -3.43
CA LEU A 167 -18.15 18.56 -4.83
C LEU A 167 -18.94 17.34 -5.34
N LEU A 168 -18.51 16.13 -5.03
CA LEU A 168 -19.24 14.91 -5.38
C LEU A 168 -20.63 14.88 -4.72
N THR A 169 -20.72 15.26 -3.46
CA THR A 169 -21.99 15.39 -2.73
C THR A 169 -22.91 16.43 -3.39
N PHE A 170 -22.37 17.58 -3.76
CA PHE A 170 -23.10 18.63 -4.48
C PHE A 170 -23.66 18.12 -5.81
N LEU A 171 -22.84 17.44 -6.63
CA LEU A 171 -23.28 16.90 -7.92
C LEU A 171 -24.40 15.86 -7.76
N LEU A 172 -24.32 14.99 -6.77
CA LEU A 172 -25.39 14.02 -6.45
C LEU A 172 -26.69 14.71 -6.07
N LEU A 173 -26.63 15.71 -5.19
CA LEU A 173 -27.79 16.47 -4.75
C LEU A 173 -28.40 17.30 -5.88
N PHE A 174 -27.58 17.88 -6.74
CA PHE A 174 -28.01 18.61 -7.92
C PHE A 174 -28.81 17.70 -8.87
N ILE A 175 -28.31 16.51 -9.18
CA ILE A 175 -29.03 15.54 -10.01
C ILE A 175 -30.29 15.05 -9.30
N ALA A 176 -30.23 14.78 -7.99
CA ALA A 176 -31.40 14.37 -7.20
C ALA A 176 -32.52 15.40 -7.24
N TRP A 177 -32.20 16.70 -7.24
CA TRP A 177 -33.18 17.77 -7.36
C TRP A 177 -34.06 17.67 -8.61
N PHE A 178 -33.47 17.31 -9.74
CA PHE A 178 -34.19 17.12 -11.01
C PHE A 178 -34.93 15.77 -11.10
N LEU A 179 -34.40 14.73 -10.46
CA LEU A 179 -35.00 13.40 -10.47
C LEU A 179 -36.20 13.31 -9.52
N GLU A 180 -36.20 14.07 -8.41
CA GLU A 180 -37.24 14.03 -7.39
C GLU A 180 -38.35 15.03 -7.65
N ARG A 181 -39.61 14.55 -7.51
CA ARG A 181 -40.80 15.38 -7.65
C ARG A 181 -41.51 15.69 -6.34
N LYS A 182 -41.19 14.92 -5.26
CA LYS A 182 -41.82 15.09 -3.96
C LYS A 182 -41.29 16.32 -3.25
N PHE A 183 -42.16 17.20 -2.80
CA PHE A 183 -41.82 18.44 -2.10
C PHE A 183 -40.89 18.21 -0.90
N ILE A 184 -41.23 17.25 -0.05
CA ILE A 184 -40.46 16.92 1.18
C ILE A 184 -39.01 16.54 0.79
N THR A 185 -38.82 15.70 -0.23
CA THR A 185 -37.47 15.29 -0.66
C THR A 185 -36.67 16.47 -1.21
N ARG A 186 -37.32 17.41 -1.93
CA ARG A 186 -36.66 18.65 -2.40
C ARG A 186 -36.24 19.55 -1.24
N VAL A 187 -37.08 19.67 -0.19
CA VAL A 187 -36.71 20.42 1.03
C VAL A 187 -35.46 19.80 1.68
N ILE A 188 -35.40 18.48 1.80
CA ILE A 188 -34.24 17.77 2.32
C ILE A 188 -32.98 18.04 1.44
N VAL A 189 -33.11 17.95 0.11
CA VAL A 189 -32.02 18.26 -0.81
C VAL A 189 -31.51 19.69 -0.61
N LEU A 190 -32.41 20.66 -0.49
CA LEU A 190 -32.04 22.05 -0.25
C LEU A 190 -31.29 22.21 1.09
N GLY A 191 -31.78 21.61 2.16
CA GLY A 191 -31.11 21.60 3.47
C GLY A 191 -29.71 21.00 3.41
N MET A 192 -29.55 19.89 2.69
CA MET A 192 -28.24 19.27 2.47
C MET A 192 -27.31 20.11 1.59
N LEU A 193 -27.82 20.82 0.59
CA LEU A 193 -27.02 21.76 -0.22
C LEU A 193 -26.52 22.94 0.64
N MET A 194 -27.36 23.50 1.50
CA MET A 194 -26.97 24.56 2.44
C MET A 194 -25.91 24.05 3.45
N TRP A 195 -26.10 22.86 3.98
CA TRP A 195 -25.09 22.21 4.84
C TRP A 195 -23.76 22.02 4.09
N ASN A 196 -23.80 21.49 2.86
CA ASN A 196 -22.63 21.26 2.04
C ASN A 196 -21.85 22.56 1.78
N LEU A 197 -22.54 23.64 1.43
CA LEU A 197 -21.95 24.96 1.23
C LEU A 197 -21.27 25.49 2.51
N LYS A 198 -21.93 25.30 3.68
CA LYS A 198 -21.33 25.66 4.98
C LYS A 198 -20.04 24.87 5.23
N GLN A 199 -20.04 23.57 4.98
CA GLN A 199 -18.86 22.71 5.21
C GLN A 199 -17.69 23.06 4.28
N PHE A 200 -17.97 23.57 3.07
CA PHE A 200 -16.92 23.95 2.12
C PHE A 200 -15.98 25.04 2.69
N THR A 201 -16.49 25.90 3.56
CA THR A 201 -15.71 26.98 4.21
C THR A 201 -15.31 26.63 5.65
N ALA A 202 -16.05 25.77 6.34
CA ALA A 202 -15.87 25.50 7.77
C ALA A 202 -14.86 24.38 8.05
N LEU A 203 -14.72 23.40 7.14
CA LEU A 203 -13.81 22.26 7.38
C LEU A 203 -12.33 22.67 7.25
N PRO A 204 -11.49 22.23 8.20
CA PRO A 204 -10.05 22.42 8.08
C PRO A 204 -9.49 21.63 6.89
N ALA A 205 -8.36 22.08 6.34
CA ALA A 205 -7.72 21.42 5.22
C ALA A 205 -7.30 19.98 5.50
N VAL A 206 -7.01 19.66 6.76
CA VAL A 206 -6.53 18.34 7.22
C VAL A 206 -7.37 17.89 8.41
N PRO A 207 -7.82 16.63 8.46
CA PRO A 207 -8.48 16.09 9.64
C PRO A 207 -7.49 16.00 10.82
N SER A 208 -8.00 15.98 12.06
CA SER A 208 -7.18 15.74 13.25
C SER A 208 -6.42 14.41 13.08
N MET A 209 -5.10 14.48 13.11
CA MET A 209 -4.23 13.29 13.01
C MET A 209 -4.19 12.55 14.34
N SER A 210 -3.98 11.24 14.29
CA SER A 210 -3.74 10.42 15.48
C SER A 210 -2.57 10.98 16.32
N GLU A 211 -2.73 11.01 17.64
CA GLU A 211 -1.71 11.45 18.59
C GLU A 211 -0.41 10.63 18.52
N TYR A 212 -0.50 9.41 18.00
CA TYR A 212 0.66 8.51 17.83
C TYR A 212 1.49 8.80 16.59
N LYS A 213 1.02 9.66 15.68
CA LYS A 213 1.80 10.06 14.51
C LYS A 213 3.02 10.90 14.91
N THR A 214 4.09 10.74 14.12
CA THR A 214 5.36 11.43 14.39
C THR A 214 5.21 12.95 14.38
N MET A 215 4.44 13.49 13.44
CA MET A 215 4.13 14.93 13.38
C MET A 215 3.34 15.39 14.61
N SER A 216 2.32 14.62 15.05
CA SER A 216 1.52 14.97 16.22
C SER A 216 2.37 15.02 17.49
N LYS A 217 3.31 14.07 17.65
CA LYS A 217 4.27 14.08 18.74
C LYS A 217 5.22 15.28 18.69
N LEU A 218 5.70 15.63 17.49
CA LEU A 218 6.58 16.79 17.32
C LEU A 218 5.86 18.11 17.64
N MET A 219 4.57 18.19 17.33
CA MET A 219 3.74 19.35 17.68
C MET A 219 3.51 19.56 19.17
N LEU A 220 3.90 18.59 20.04
CA LEU A 220 3.92 18.76 21.50
C LEU A 220 5.16 19.52 21.99
N LEU A 221 6.17 19.75 21.15
CA LEU A 221 7.33 20.54 21.52
C LEU A 221 6.93 22.00 21.74
N PRO A 222 7.58 22.70 22.70
CA PRO A 222 7.40 24.13 22.84
C PRO A 222 7.68 24.84 21.53
N ASP A 223 6.94 25.93 21.24
CA ASP A 223 7.04 26.76 20.04
C ASP A 223 6.84 26.02 18.69
N ALA A 224 6.41 24.75 18.72
CA ALA A 224 6.17 24.00 17.49
C ALA A 224 5.03 24.64 16.67
N ARG A 225 5.32 24.90 15.38
CA ARG A 225 4.34 25.44 14.43
C ARG A 225 4.53 24.86 13.06
N ILE A 226 3.44 24.78 12.31
CA ILE A 226 3.47 24.44 10.89
C ILE A 226 3.78 25.75 10.12
N GLU A 227 4.95 25.81 9.49
CA GLU A 227 5.35 26.98 8.68
C GLU A 227 4.85 26.88 7.24
N HIS A 228 4.78 25.67 6.71
CA HIS A 228 4.32 25.44 5.34
C HIS A 228 3.53 24.16 5.28
N SER A 229 2.51 24.11 4.45
CA SER A 229 1.78 22.89 4.13
C SER A 229 1.21 22.93 2.73
N ALA A 230 1.27 21.78 2.03
CA ALA A 230 0.77 21.62 0.68
C ALA A 230 0.08 20.27 0.50
N TRP A 231 -0.85 20.22 -0.45
CA TRP A 231 -1.53 19.01 -0.89
C TRP A 231 -1.14 18.67 -2.31
N SER A 232 -0.93 17.39 -2.57
CA SER A 232 -0.76 16.87 -3.91
C SER A 232 -1.25 15.43 -4.01
N SER A 233 -1.16 14.85 -5.19
CA SER A 233 -1.40 13.42 -5.41
C SER A 233 -0.38 12.53 -4.68
N TYR A 234 0.79 13.06 -4.29
CA TYR A 234 1.79 12.34 -3.50
C TYR A 234 1.49 12.34 -2.02
N GLY A 235 0.86 13.38 -1.47
CA GLY A 235 0.57 13.47 -0.06
C GLY A 235 0.22 14.85 0.46
N TYR A 236 -0.04 14.88 1.76
CA TYR A 236 -0.03 16.10 2.54
C TYR A 236 1.39 16.34 3.05
N THR A 237 2.07 17.29 2.47
CA THR A 237 3.43 17.69 2.89
C THR A 237 3.32 18.84 3.89
N ALA A 238 4.01 18.72 5.03
CA ALA A 238 4.04 19.77 6.05
C ALA A 238 5.45 20.00 6.58
N VAL A 239 5.78 21.27 6.83
CA VAL A 239 7.03 21.69 7.48
C VAL A 239 6.70 22.15 8.89
N VAL A 240 7.32 21.49 9.86
CA VAL A 240 7.21 21.87 11.27
C VAL A 240 8.54 22.48 11.73
N ALA A 241 8.44 23.66 12.33
CA ALA A 241 9.55 24.34 12.98
C ALA A 241 9.37 24.38 14.48
N SER A 242 10.45 24.13 15.20
CA SER A 242 10.62 24.32 16.63
C SER A 242 12.11 24.40 16.95
N ARG A 243 12.50 25.27 17.88
CA ARG A 243 13.90 25.36 18.36
C ARG A 243 14.36 24.08 19.08
N PHE A 244 13.43 23.22 19.45
CA PHE A 244 13.69 22.01 20.23
C PHE A 244 13.81 20.75 19.36
N ILE A 245 13.71 20.87 18.05
CA ILE A 245 13.95 19.73 17.16
C ILE A 245 15.43 19.32 17.25
N ARG A 246 15.66 18.06 17.60
CA ARG A 246 16.99 17.44 17.75
C ARG A 246 16.94 16.04 17.12
N TYR A 247 17.02 16.00 15.81
CA TYR A 247 16.98 14.74 15.06
C TYR A 247 18.37 14.43 14.51
N ALA A 248 19.05 13.51 15.13
CA ALA A 248 20.38 13.06 14.72
C ALA A 248 20.52 11.55 14.96
N PRO A 249 19.89 10.71 14.11
CA PRO A 249 19.99 9.26 14.25
C PRO A 249 21.45 8.82 14.13
N GLY A 250 21.84 7.81 14.93
CA GLY A 250 23.22 7.33 14.93
C GLY A 250 24.25 8.28 15.55
N LEU A 251 23.80 9.32 16.28
CA LEU A 251 24.72 10.21 17.01
C LEU A 251 25.40 9.45 18.17
N SER A 252 26.68 9.67 18.32
CA SER A 252 27.49 9.15 19.42
C SER A 252 27.03 9.72 20.76
N LEU A 253 27.06 8.91 21.81
CA LEU A 253 26.85 9.37 23.20
C LEU A 253 28.00 10.25 23.72
N ASN A 254 29.15 10.27 23.05
CA ASN A 254 30.29 11.12 23.36
C ASN A 254 30.12 12.55 22.80
N PHE A 255 29.06 12.84 22.05
CA PHE A 255 28.82 14.17 21.52
C PHE A 255 28.34 15.13 22.63
N THR A 256 29.09 16.17 22.85
CA THR A 256 28.79 17.22 23.88
C THR A 256 28.49 18.59 23.26
N GLY A 257 28.51 18.68 21.92
CA GLY A 257 28.26 19.91 21.17
C GLY A 257 26.77 20.26 21.03
N GLU A 258 26.52 21.39 20.39
CA GLU A 258 25.17 21.83 20.08
C GLU A 258 24.71 21.25 18.71
N CYS A 259 23.45 20.79 18.64
CA CYS A 259 22.83 20.42 17.40
C CYS A 259 22.45 21.68 16.62
N PRO A 260 22.69 21.75 15.30
CA PRO A 260 22.24 22.85 14.49
C PRO A 260 20.70 22.93 14.51
N GLU A 261 20.16 24.12 14.30
CA GLU A 261 18.73 24.32 14.15
C GLU A 261 18.20 23.51 12.97
N GLN A 262 17.03 22.88 13.18
CA GLN A 262 16.44 21.97 12.21
C GLN A 262 14.97 22.30 11.98
N LYS A 263 14.51 22.06 10.76
CA LYS A 263 13.07 21.97 10.42
C LYS A 263 12.75 20.55 9.97
N ALA A 264 11.60 20.06 10.41
CA ALA A 264 11.13 18.72 10.07
C ALA A 264 10.10 18.80 8.93
N ILE A 265 10.27 17.94 7.93
CA ILE A 265 9.39 17.79 6.78
C ILE A 265 8.68 16.46 6.93
N PHE A 266 7.36 16.47 6.81
CA PHE A 266 6.49 15.30 6.93
C PHE A 266 5.69 15.07 5.65
N ILE A 267 5.44 13.80 5.35
CA ILE A 267 4.44 13.38 4.36
C ILE A 267 3.36 12.62 5.12
N ASP A 268 2.09 13.06 5.01
CA ASP A 268 0.95 12.47 5.72
C ASP A 268 1.14 12.37 7.25
N GLY A 269 1.95 13.27 7.82
CA GLY A 269 2.28 13.30 9.25
C GLY A 269 3.29 12.24 9.71
N GLU A 270 3.90 11.50 8.79
CA GLU A 270 4.93 10.49 9.00
C GLU A 270 6.16 10.75 8.12
N ALA A 271 7.04 9.78 7.99
CA ALA A 271 8.24 9.85 7.15
C ALA A 271 9.07 11.13 7.36
N MET A 272 9.34 11.45 8.65
CA MET A 272 10.06 12.64 9.05
C MET A 272 11.43 12.72 8.37
N ARG A 273 11.66 13.82 7.67
CA ARG A 273 12.95 14.22 7.10
C ARG A 273 13.33 15.56 7.70
N VAL A 274 14.60 15.81 7.87
CA VAL A 274 15.06 17.08 8.44
C VAL A 274 15.94 17.83 7.47
N VAL A 275 15.90 19.14 7.59
CA VAL A 275 16.83 20.05 6.93
C VAL A 275 17.47 20.93 8.01
N CYS A 276 18.81 21.08 7.93
CA CYS A 276 19.58 21.85 8.88
C CYS A 276 19.77 23.28 8.37
N SER A 277 19.91 24.22 9.30
CA SER A 277 20.17 25.61 8.99
C SER A 277 21.53 25.80 8.31
N SER A 278 21.54 26.52 7.21
CA SER A 278 22.78 26.86 6.48
C SER A 278 23.62 27.92 7.19
N SER A 279 23.07 28.65 8.16
CA SER A 279 23.81 29.64 8.96
C SER A 279 24.69 29.00 10.03
N GLN A 280 24.44 27.73 10.40
CA GLN A 280 25.12 26.98 11.47
C GLN A 280 26.00 25.86 10.90
N GLN A 281 26.81 26.18 9.89
CA GLN A 281 27.62 25.19 9.19
C GLN A 281 28.70 24.56 10.10
N GLU A 282 29.25 25.32 11.02
CA GLU A 282 30.26 24.82 11.96
C GLU A 282 29.67 23.76 12.90
N GLN A 283 28.51 24.04 13.52
CA GLN A 283 27.80 23.07 14.35
C GLN A 283 27.42 21.82 13.53
N PHE A 284 26.97 22.04 12.27
CA PHE A 284 26.66 20.92 11.37
C PHE A 284 27.88 20.06 11.05
N ARG A 285 29.03 20.66 10.73
CA ARG A 285 30.27 19.91 10.48
C ARG A 285 30.76 19.18 11.75
N ASN A 286 30.60 19.81 12.91
CA ASN A 286 30.98 19.19 14.17
C ASN A 286 30.13 17.93 14.46
N ILE A 287 28.80 18.00 14.36
CA ILE A 287 27.93 16.85 14.64
C ILE A 287 28.20 15.69 13.67
N LEU A 288 28.57 15.97 12.40
CA LEU A 288 28.89 14.94 11.41
C LEU A 288 30.06 14.04 11.84
N GLN A 289 31.04 14.57 12.58
CA GLN A 289 32.17 13.77 13.07
C GLN A 289 31.76 12.70 14.10
N PHE A 290 30.59 12.86 14.69
CA PHE A 290 30.04 11.99 15.73
C PHE A 290 28.84 11.16 15.24
N GLN A 291 28.45 11.25 13.98
CA GLN A 291 27.36 10.46 13.40
C GLN A 291 27.88 9.22 12.68
N LEU A 292 27.26 8.08 12.96
CA LEU A 292 27.61 6.80 12.36
C LEU A 292 27.50 6.84 10.83
N ASP A 293 26.47 7.52 10.30
CA ASP A 293 26.17 7.65 8.87
C ASP A 293 27.21 8.49 8.08
N THR A 294 28.16 9.13 8.77
CA THR A 294 29.24 9.86 8.13
C THR A 294 30.41 8.95 7.69
N LEU A 295 30.55 7.81 8.36
CA LEU A 295 31.66 6.88 8.09
C LEU A 295 31.78 6.45 6.62
N PRO A 296 30.72 6.13 5.85
CA PRO A 296 30.86 5.76 4.44
C PRO A 296 31.58 6.82 3.60
N TYR A 297 31.33 8.11 3.87
CA TYR A 297 31.97 9.23 3.19
C TYR A 297 33.47 9.36 3.55
N MET A 298 33.87 8.92 4.74
CA MET A 298 35.29 8.90 5.13
C MET A 298 36.07 7.77 4.45
N LEU A 299 35.41 6.72 4.01
CA LEU A 299 36.00 5.57 3.31
C LEU A 299 36.20 5.81 1.80
N VAL A 300 35.56 6.86 1.27
CA VAL A 300 35.67 7.28 -0.13
C VAL A 300 36.01 8.77 -0.21
N SER A 301 36.94 9.16 -1.08
CA SER A 301 37.34 10.57 -1.24
C SER A 301 36.92 11.10 -2.59
N ASN A 302 36.55 12.40 -2.67
CA ASN A 302 36.15 13.08 -3.90
C ASN A 302 35.11 12.28 -4.73
N SER A 303 34.13 11.73 -4.04
CA SER A 303 33.26 10.65 -4.51
C SER A 303 32.12 11.14 -5.39
N VAL A 304 31.70 10.27 -6.32
CA VAL A 304 30.43 10.36 -7.03
C VAL A 304 29.39 9.57 -6.21
N VAL A 305 28.42 10.28 -5.65
CA VAL A 305 27.46 9.73 -4.69
C VAL A 305 26.07 9.64 -5.31
N ALA A 306 25.37 8.52 -5.11
CA ALA A 306 23.93 8.40 -5.36
C ALA A 306 23.19 8.38 -4.02
N ILE A 307 22.20 9.26 -3.84
CA ILE A 307 21.35 9.35 -2.65
C ILE A 307 19.92 9.01 -3.05
N VAL A 308 19.36 7.99 -2.40
CA VAL A 308 18.02 7.47 -2.71
C VAL A 308 17.07 7.87 -1.58
N ASP A 309 16.04 8.68 -1.85
CA ASP A 309 14.95 9.05 -0.92
C ASP A 309 15.39 9.39 0.53
N ALA A 310 16.65 9.78 0.74
CA ALA A 310 17.23 9.91 2.08
C ALA A 310 16.97 11.27 2.74
N GLY A 311 16.45 12.23 2.00
CA GLY A 311 16.08 13.54 2.51
C GLY A 311 17.18 14.60 2.42
N PRO A 312 16.83 15.88 2.73
CA PRO A 312 17.71 17.02 2.51
C PRO A 312 18.98 17.01 3.35
N SER A 313 18.92 16.55 4.60
CA SER A 313 20.09 16.49 5.50
C SER A 313 21.19 15.57 4.99
N GLU A 314 20.81 14.51 4.24
CA GLU A 314 21.80 13.62 3.64
C GLU A 314 22.55 14.29 2.49
N ILE A 315 21.85 15.12 1.71
CA ILE A 315 22.47 15.93 0.66
C ILE A 315 23.43 16.94 1.29
N GLN A 316 23.01 17.64 2.38
CA GLN A 316 23.87 18.54 3.13
C GLN A 316 25.12 17.83 3.69
N ARG A 317 24.97 16.59 4.19
CA ARG A 317 26.08 15.74 4.63
C ARG A 317 27.04 15.44 3.49
N ALA A 318 26.54 14.98 2.34
CA ALA A 318 27.37 14.65 1.18
C ALA A 318 28.17 15.87 0.69
N VAL A 319 27.55 17.06 0.66
CA VAL A 319 28.22 18.32 0.31
C VAL A 319 29.29 18.66 1.34
N ALA A 320 28.99 18.58 2.64
CA ALA A 320 29.91 18.90 3.73
C ALA A 320 31.11 17.94 3.77
N MET A 321 30.92 16.69 3.33
CA MET A 321 31.97 15.67 3.24
C MET A 321 32.76 15.71 1.92
N GLY A 322 32.50 16.71 1.05
CA GLY A 322 33.30 16.95 -0.15
C GLY A 322 33.01 16.01 -1.32
N ALA A 323 31.76 15.53 -1.45
CA ALA A 323 31.38 14.77 -2.63
C ALA A 323 31.51 15.62 -3.91
N SER A 324 32.13 15.08 -4.95
CA SER A 324 32.39 15.79 -6.21
C SER A 324 31.11 15.94 -7.06
N ARG A 325 30.25 14.93 -7.01
CA ARG A 325 28.96 14.92 -7.70
C ARG A 325 27.95 14.08 -6.93
N ILE A 326 26.76 14.61 -6.77
CA ILE A 326 25.69 13.99 -6.01
C ILE A 326 24.49 13.78 -6.93
N TYR A 327 24.09 12.54 -7.14
CA TYR A 327 22.88 12.14 -7.85
C TYR A 327 21.80 11.88 -6.81
N VAL A 328 20.77 12.72 -6.78
CA VAL A 328 19.65 12.57 -5.85
C VAL A 328 18.48 11.97 -6.60
N ILE A 329 18.04 10.81 -6.14
CA ILE A 329 16.88 10.12 -6.67
C ILE A 329 15.76 10.31 -5.64
N GLU A 330 14.88 11.27 -5.90
CA GLU A 330 13.73 11.61 -5.04
C GLU A 330 12.43 11.31 -5.79
N ARG A 331 11.62 10.41 -5.24
CA ARG A 331 10.35 10.01 -5.86
C ARG A 331 9.28 11.08 -5.75
N ASN A 332 9.28 11.85 -4.65
CA ASN A 332 8.28 12.85 -4.35
C ASN A 332 8.77 14.27 -4.69
N PRO A 333 8.25 14.91 -5.75
CA PRO A 333 8.64 16.27 -6.13
C PRO A 333 8.27 17.33 -5.08
N ASP A 334 7.23 17.10 -4.26
CA ASP A 334 6.79 18.07 -3.25
C ASP A 334 7.88 18.36 -2.21
N ILE A 335 8.72 17.36 -1.91
CA ILE A 335 9.83 17.54 -0.96
C ILE A 335 10.85 18.54 -1.52
N THR A 336 11.17 18.42 -2.80
CA THR A 336 12.12 19.32 -3.44
C THR A 336 11.57 20.74 -3.54
N GLU A 337 10.30 20.88 -3.86
CA GLU A 337 9.61 22.18 -3.90
C GLU A 337 9.59 22.86 -2.53
N VAL A 338 9.20 22.11 -1.49
CA VAL A 338 9.15 22.63 -0.12
C VAL A 338 10.54 23.03 0.38
N VAL A 339 11.59 22.27 0.09
CA VAL A 339 12.97 22.61 0.48
C VAL A 339 13.48 23.85 -0.26
N GLU A 340 13.12 24.03 -1.53
CA GLU A 340 13.43 25.28 -2.26
C GLU A 340 12.71 26.50 -1.67
N GLN A 341 11.50 26.35 -1.15
CA GLN A 341 10.81 27.40 -0.41
C GLN A 341 11.52 27.75 0.91
N LEU A 342 12.21 26.76 1.51
CA LEU A 342 13.04 26.96 2.70
C LEU A 342 14.46 27.45 2.40
N LYS A 343 14.76 27.91 1.19
CA LYS A 343 16.10 28.31 0.73
C LYS A 343 16.82 29.29 1.66
N HIS A 344 16.11 30.24 2.25
CA HIS A 344 16.69 31.19 3.21
C HIS A 344 17.18 30.52 4.49
N PHE A 345 16.58 29.41 4.89
CA PHE A 345 16.99 28.63 6.05
C PHE A 345 18.01 27.54 5.69
N ALA A 346 17.69 26.74 4.67
CA ALA A 346 18.42 25.54 4.31
C ALA A 346 19.64 25.78 3.40
N GLY A 347 19.72 26.93 2.75
CA GLY A 347 20.62 27.17 1.64
C GLY A 347 20.17 26.46 0.36
N SER A 348 21.03 26.43 -0.65
CA SER A 348 20.75 25.78 -1.93
C SER A 348 21.02 24.28 -1.85
N VAL A 349 20.09 23.49 -1.28
CA VAL A 349 20.28 22.04 -1.08
C VAL A 349 20.18 21.30 -2.41
N TYR A 350 19.04 21.38 -3.09
CA TYR A 350 18.83 20.67 -4.37
C TYR A 350 19.40 21.43 -5.57
N SER A 351 19.52 22.75 -5.48
CA SER A 351 20.13 23.60 -6.52
C SER A 351 21.63 23.82 -6.34
N HIS A 352 22.30 23.07 -5.46
CA HIS A 352 23.76 23.12 -5.31
C HIS A 352 24.46 22.63 -6.59
N PRO A 353 25.58 23.27 -7.03
CA PRO A 353 26.23 22.95 -8.33
C PRO A 353 26.64 21.48 -8.50
N CYS A 354 27.02 20.78 -7.42
CA CYS A 354 27.39 19.36 -7.49
C CYS A 354 26.18 18.42 -7.50
N VAL A 355 24.93 18.91 -7.28
CA VAL A 355 23.72 18.09 -7.19
C VAL A 355 23.07 17.94 -8.57
N ARG A 356 22.65 16.71 -8.86
CA ARG A 356 21.81 16.35 -10.01
C ARG A 356 20.57 15.61 -9.50
N LEU A 357 19.41 16.22 -9.67
CA LEU A 357 18.13 15.72 -9.16
C LEU A 357 17.38 14.90 -10.22
N TRP A 358 16.82 13.76 -9.81
CA TRP A 358 16.04 12.85 -10.65
C TRP A 358 14.73 12.48 -9.95
N HIS A 359 13.59 12.82 -10.58
CA HIS A 359 12.26 12.44 -10.10
C HIS A 359 11.77 11.17 -10.78
N GLN A 360 12.30 10.03 -10.37
CA GLN A 360 11.87 8.73 -10.90
C GLN A 360 11.97 7.62 -9.84
N SER A 361 11.42 6.43 -10.16
CA SER A 361 11.62 5.26 -9.31
C SER A 361 13.10 4.87 -9.26
N PRO A 362 13.69 4.64 -8.08
CA PRO A 362 15.10 4.25 -7.97
C PRO A 362 15.42 2.95 -8.72
N ARG A 363 14.48 1.98 -8.76
CA ARG A 363 14.65 0.74 -9.52
C ARG A 363 14.83 0.99 -11.03
N ASN A 364 14.11 1.97 -11.59
CA ASN A 364 14.28 2.35 -12.99
C ASN A 364 15.59 3.11 -13.18
N PHE A 365 15.94 4.02 -12.26
CA PHE A 365 17.17 4.78 -12.33
C PHE A 365 18.41 3.87 -12.39
N PHE A 366 18.58 2.95 -11.43
CA PHE A 366 19.76 2.09 -11.38
C PHE A 366 19.83 1.08 -12.52
N ARG A 367 18.70 0.70 -13.10
CA ARG A 367 18.69 -0.16 -14.28
C ARG A 367 19.10 0.57 -15.56
N ASP A 368 18.69 1.84 -15.68
CA ASP A 368 18.83 2.59 -16.93
C ASP A 368 20.14 3.40 -16.98
N ILE A 369 20.80 3.63 -15.83
CA ILE A 369 22.01 4.44 -15.75
C ILE A 369 23.26 3.60 -16.05
N GLN A 370 24.07 4.10 -16.98
CA GLN A 370 25.39 3.51 -17.31
C GLN A 370 26.55 4.21 -16.57
N LYS A 371 26.31 4.60 -15.30
CA LYS A 371 27.33 5.26 -14.49
C LYS A 371 27.71 4.42 -13.30
N GLN A 372 28.96 4.60 -12.84
CA GLN A 372 29.46 3.97 -11.64
C GLN A 372 29.53 4.99 -10.52
N PHE A 373 29.10 4.56 -9.33
CA PHE A 373 29.08 5.36 -8.11
C PHE A 373 30.12 4.86 -7.12
N ASP A 374 30.77 5.80 -6.45
CA ASP A 374 31.71 5.48 -5.38
C ASP A 374 30.97 5.22 -4.06
N LEU A 375 29.77 5.82 -3.89
CA LEU A 375 28.91 5.59 -2.76
C LEU A 375 27.45 5.64 -3.19
N ILE A 376 26.69 4.63 -2.79
CA ILE A 376 25.22 4.61 -2.88
C ILE A 376 24.68 4.64 -1.46
N VAL A 377 23.93 5.68 -1.12
CA VAL A 377 23.26 5.84 0.18
C VAL A 377 21.78 5.55 0.01
N LEU A 378 21.31 4.52 0.70
CA LEU A 378 19.90 4.17 0.75
C LEU A 378 19.22 4.86 1.94
N PRO A 379 17.89 5.09 1.90
CA PRO A 379 17.20 5.75 2.98
C PRO A 379 17.34 4.97 4.29
N SER A 380 17.48 5.70 5.39
CA SER A 380 17.43 5.10 6.72
C SER A 380 16.08 4.45 6.93
N LEU A 381 16.06 3.20 7.35
CA LEU A 381 14.82 2.52 7.70
C LEU A 381 14.21 3.18 8.94
N PRO A 382 12.91 3.55 8.90
CA PRO A 382 12.27 4.24 10.00
C PRO A 382 12.31 3.39 11.27
N SER A 383 12.75 4.01 12.37
CA SER A 383 12.80 3.39 13.69
C SER A 383 11.42 3.38 14.36
N GLY A 384 11.08 2.28 15.00
CA GLY A 384 10.07 2.26 16.05
C GLY A 384 8.63 2.27 15.57
N PHE A 385 7.82 3.26 15.95
CA PHE A 385 6.36 3.24 15.82
C PHE A 385 5.82 3.16 14.37
N ALA A 386 6.52 3.69 13.38
CA ALA A 386 6.11 3.54 11.99
C ALA A 386 6.20 2.08 11.52
N SER A 387 7.18 1.34 11.99
CA SER A 387 7.30 -0.11 11.80
C SER A 387 6.34 -0.88 12.73
N LEU A 388 6.10 -0.37 13.96
CA LEU A 388 5.16 -0.95 14.93
C LEU A 388 3.69 -0.70 14.58
N SER A 389 3.36 0.43 13.97
CA SER A 389 1.99 0.76 13.54
C SER A 389 1.49 -0.12 12.38
N GLY A 390 2.35 -1.01 11.86
CA GLY A 390 1.96 -2.02 10.89
C GLY A 390 1.66 -1.50 9.49
N SER A 391 1.89 -0.20 9.25
CA SER A 391 1.76 0.36 7.92
C SER A 391 2.77 -0.25 6.95
N SER A 392 3.96 -0.60 7.45
CA SER A 392 5.06 -1.14 6.64
C SER A 392 5.01 -2.65 6.41
N GLY A 393 4.31 -3.41 7.27
CA GLY A 393 4.34 -4.89 7.20
C GLY A 393 3.60 -5.50 6.01
N GLN A 394 2.75 -4.71 5.35
CA GLN A 394 1.97 -5.09 4.17
C GLN A 394 2.47 -4.42 2.89
N ASP A 395 3.28 -3.36 3.03
CA ASP A 395 3.76 -2.59 1.90
C ASP A 395 4.92 -3.34 1.21
N ALA A 396 4.79 -3.49 -0.10
CA ALA A 396 5.87 -4.03 -0.91
C ALA A 396 6.98 -2.98 -1.03
N ASP A 397 8.18 -3.33 -0.60
CA ASP A 397 9.36 -2.49 -0.73
C ASP A 397 10.35 -3.08 -1.74
N TYR A 398 10.38 -2.50 -2.93
CA TYR A 398 11.27 -2.91 -4.01
C TYR A 398 12.67 -2.31 -3.93
N LEU A 399 12.97 -1.47 -2.93
CA LEU A 399 14.32 -0.96 -2.69
C LEU A 399 15.16 -1.96 -1.88
N LEU A 400 14.50 -2.81 -1.09
CA LEU A 400 15.12 -3.73 -0.14
C LEU A 400 14.90 -5.19 -0.57
N THR A 401 15.12 -5.49 -1.85
CA THR A 401 15.11 -6.85 -2.40
C THR A 401 16.52 -7.28 -2.81
N VAL A 402 16.72 -8.58 -2.93
CA VAL A 402 18.01 -9.14 -3.39
C VAL A 402 18.35 -8.63 -4.78
N GLU A 403 17.38 -8.54 -5.68
CA GLU A 403 17.54 -8.03 -7.03
C GLU A 403 17.85 -6.52 -7.05
N ALA A 404 17.29 -5.75 -6.09
CA ALA A 404 17.64 -4.34 -5.96
C ALA A 404 19.11 -4.16 -5.56
N PHE A 405 19.57 -4.91 -4.57
CA PHE A 405 20.96 -4.86 -4.13
C PHE A 405 21.92 -5.36 -5.22
N HIS A 406 21.51 -6.36 -6.00
CA HIS A 406 22.25 -6.77 -7.19
C HIS A 406 22.42 -5.62 -8.19
N ASP A 407 21.34 -4.86 -8.48
CA ASP A 407 21.40 -3.70 -9.37
C ASP A 407 22.32 -2.61 -8.78
N TYR A 408 22.22 -2.32 -7.46
CA TYR A 408 23.11 -1.35 -6.81
C TYR A 408 24.57 -1.75 -6.88
N ILE A 409 24.93 -3.00 -6.59
CA ILE A 409 26.31 -3.52 -6.70
C ILE A 409 26.82 -3.40 -8.13
N SER A 410 25.97 -3.64 -9.13
CA SER A 410 26.32 -3.51 -10.55
C SER A 410 26.71 -2.06 -10.92
N CYS A 411 26.06 -1.07 -10.28
CA CYS A 411 26.30 0.36 -10.51
C CYS A 411 27.45 0.94 -9.68
N LEU A 412 28.13 0.16 -8.82
CA LEU A 412 29.28 0.63 -8.05
C LEU A 412 30.54 0.72 -8.92
N SER A 413 31.37 1.71 -8.63
CA SER A 413 32.78 1.73 -9.08
C SER A 413 33.57 0.57 -8.46
N THR A 414 34.79 0.34 -8.91
CA THR A 414 35.60 -0.78 -8.42
C THR A 414 35.78 -0.77 -6.91
N SER A 415 35.96 0.40 -6.29
CA SER A 415 36.04 0.56 -4.83
C SER A 415 34.77 1.11 -4.21
N GLY A 416 33.65 1.03 -4.91
CA GLY A 416 32.38 1.61 -4.49
C GLY A 416 31.72 0.88 -3.33
N LEU A 417 30.94 1.63 -2.57
CA LEU A 417 30.25 1.20 -1.35
C LEU A 417 28.74 1.44 -1.45
N ILE A 418 27.96 0.56 -0.83
CA ILE A 418 26.54 0.81 -0.50
C ILE A 418 26.46 1.03 1.01
N ALA A 419 25.75 2.05 1.47
CA ALA A 419 25.49 2.32 2.87
C ALA A 419 24.00 2.32 3.16
N VAL A 420 23.59 1.58 4.19
CA VAL A 420 22.21 1.49 4.65
C VAL A 420 22.18 1.56 6.17
N SER A 421 21.43 2.53 6.70
CA SER A 421 21.20 2.65 8.14
C SER A 421 19.86 2.06 8.52
N ALA A 422 19.80 1.41 9.68
CA ALA A 422 18.57 0.85 10.23
C ALA A 422 18.52 1.01 11.75
N SER A 423 17.34 0.80 12.30
CA SER A 423 17.19 0.70 13.76
C SER A 423 17.77 -0.61 14.28
N LEU A 424 18.41 -0.55 15.42
CA LEU A 424 18.86 -1.73 16.16
C LEU A 424 17.69 -2.33 16.93
N ASN A 425 17.40 -3.60 16.71
CA ASN A 425 16.31 -4.32 17.37
C ASN A 425 16.82 -5.42 18.30
N LEU A 426 16.12 -5.64 19.41
CA LEU A 426 16.31 -6.77 20.32
C LEU A 426 14.96 -7.45 20.55
N PRO A 427 14.81 -8.70 20.11
CA PRO A 427 15.74 -9.53 19.32
C PRO A 427 15.99 -8.98 17.90
N PRO A 428 17.12 -9.34 17.25
CA PRO A 428 17.52 -8.84 15.93
C PRO A 428 16.48 -9.15 14.84
N ARG A 429 16.16 -8.15 13.98
CA ARG A 429 15.13 -8.25 12.93
C ARG A 429 15.50 -7.55 11.62
N GLU A 430 15.21 -6.24 11.52
CA GLU A 430 15.37 -5.43 10.29
C GLU A 430 16.82 -5.43 9.81
N GLU A 431 17.74 -5.14 10.73
CA GLU A 431 19.18 -5.08 10.49
C GLU A 431 19.75 -6.43 10.02
N MET A 432 19.24 -7.52 10.58
CA MET A 432 19.67 -8.87 10.15
C MET A 432 19.05 -9.29 8.83
N LYS A 433 17.84 -8.84 8.52
CA LYS A 433 17.25 -9.06 7.19
C LYS A 433 18.01 -8.29 6.12
N LEU A 434 18.45 -7.04 6.39
CA LEU A 434 19.35 -6.29 5.50
C LEU A 434 20.66 -7.03 5.26
N PHE A 435 21.28 -7.54 6.33
CA PHE A 435 22.48 -8.37 6.23
C PHE A 435 22.26 -9.59 5.33
N ALA A 436 21.14 -10.28 5.47
CA ALA A 436 20.78 -11.42 4.64
C ALA A 436 20.57 -11.05 3.16
N ILE A 437 19.98 -9.89 2.87
CA ILE A 437 19.85 -9.35 1.51
C ILE A 437 21.23 -9.08 0.91
N ALA A 438 22.09 -8.38 1.63
CA ALA A 438 23.44 -8.06 1.20
C ALA A 438 24.26 -9.33 0.87
N CYS A 439 24.26 -10.30 1.76
CA CYS A 439 24.92 -11.59 1.55
C CYS A 439 24.40 -12.31 0.30
N SER A 440 23.07 -12.31 0.10
CA SER A 440 22.45 -12.98 -1.04
C SER A 440 22.80 -12.27 -2.36
N ALA A 441 22.78 -10.95 -2.38
CA ALA A 441 23.14 -10.15 -3.55
C ALA A 441 24.63 -10.31 -3.92
N LEU A 442 25.53 -10.29 -2.94
CA LEU A 442 26.97 -10.54 -3.16
C LEU A 442 27.20 -11.94 -3.76
N ARG A 443 26.53 -12.97 -3.25
CA ARG A 443 26.62 -14.32 -3.82
C ARG A 443 26.11 -14.41 -5.26
N LEU A 444 25.09 -13.63 -5.63
CA LEU A 444 24.62 -13.55 -7.02
C LEU A 444 25.68 -12.93 -7.95
N HIS A 445 26.54 -12.06 -7.42
CA HIS A 445 27.72 -11.53 -8.13
C HIS A 445 28.94 -12.45 -8.10
N GLY A 446 28.83 -13.65 -7.51
CA GLY A 446 29.96 -14.58 -7.33
C GLY A 446 30.98 -14.12 -6.28
N LEU A 447 30.60 -13.16 -5.41
CA LEU A 447 31.45 -12.64 -4.35
C LEU A 447 31.21 -13.36 -3.01
N THR A 448 32.28 -13.48 -2.21
CA THR A 448 32.21 -14.05 -0.87
C THR A 448 31.82 -12.98 0.15
N PRO A 449 30.63 -13.01 0.78
CA PRO A 449 30.14 -11.92 1.62
C PRO A 449 31.08 -11.53 2.77
N GLU A 450 31.84 -12.48 3.28
CA GLU A 450 32.71 -12.32 4.45
C GLU A 450 33.72 -11.18 4.30
N HIS A 451 34.25 -10.94 3.10
CA HIS A 451 35.26 -9.93 2.84
C HIS A 451 34.70 -8.58 2.39
N HIS A 452 33.39 -8.50 2.15
CA HIS A 452 32.73 -7.37 1.50
C HIS A 452 31.78 -6.57 2.40
N ILE A 453 31.65 -6.97 3.67
CA ILE A 453 30.64 -6.39 4.57
C ILE A 453 31.32 -5.79 5.81
N LEU A 454 30.91 -4.55 6.15
CA LEU A 454 31.08 -3.93 7.45
C LEU A 454 29.72 -3.76 8.09
N PHE A 455 29.60 -4.09 9.37
CA PHE A 455 28.37 -3.93 10.12
C PHE A 455 28.65 -3.34 11.49
N LEU A 456 28.10 -2.16 11.74
CA LEU A 456 28.39 -1.32 12.91
C LEU A 456 27.09 -0.96 13.60
N ARG A 457 27.18 -0.59 14.88
CA ARG A 457 26.03 -0.11 15.65
C ARG A 457 26.37 1.01 16.60
N SER A 458 25.38 1.85 16.85
CA SER A 458 25.27 2.71 18.03
C SER A 458 24.35 2.05 19.09
N LEU A 459 23.83 2.81 20.03
CA LEU A 459 22.86 2.31 21.01
C LEU A 459 21.52 1.88 20.38
N ARG A 460 21.04 2.62 19.37
CA ARG A 460 19.70 2.43 18.78
C ARG A 460 19.68 2.29 17.25
N SER A 461 20.79 2.49 16.61
CA SER A 461 20.88 2.38 15.15
C SER A 461 22.08 1.53 14.74
N CYS A 462 22.03 1.00 13.54
CA CYS A 462 23.12 0.26 12.92
C CYS A 462 23.37 0.78 11.51
N LEU A 463 24.58 0.55 11.02
CA LEU A 463 25.02 0.88 9.67
C LEU A 463 25.59 -0.36 9.03
N LEU A 464 25.00 -0.76 7.92
CA LEU A 464 25.50 -1.82 7.04
C LEU A 464 26.19 -1.17 5.85
N ILE A 465 27.46 -1.51 5.62
CA ILE A 465 28.22 -1.11 4.43
C ILE A 465 28.56 -2.36 3.63
N VAL A 466 28.25 -2.31 2.33
CA VAL A 466 28.58 -3.38 1.38
C VAL A 466 29.58 -2.84 0.36
N SER A 467 30.71 -3.49 0.19
CA SER A 467 31.78 -3.10 -0.74
C SER A 467 31.79 -4.00 -1.97
N ARG A 468 32.06 -3.42 -3.15
CA ARG A 468 32.21 -4.20 -4.38
C ARG A 468 33.52 -5.03 -4.40
N THR A 469 34.58 -4.55 -3.80
CA THR A 469 35.85 -5.28 -3.64
C THR A 469 36.08 -5.61 -2.17
N PRO A 470 36.93 -6.60 -1.86
CA PRO A 470 37.31 -6.90 -0.49
C PRO A 470 37.81 -5.64 0.22
N LEU A 471 37.36 -5.47 1.45
CA LEU A 471 37.77 -4.33 2.30
C LEU A 471 39.26 -4.39 2.59
N LYS A 472 39.92 -3.25 2.40
CA LYS A 472 41.37 -3.13 2.66
C LYS A 472 41.63 -2.97 4.15
N GLU A 473 42.77 -3.44 4.63
CA GLU A 473 43.20 -3.28 6.02
C GLU A 473 43.19 -1.81 6.47
N SER A 474 43.61 -0.88 5.61
CA SER A 474 43.58 0.56 5.88
C SER A 474 42.15 1.09 6.15
N GLN A 475 41.16 0.58 5.41
CA GLN A 475 39.75 0.93 5.63
C GLN A 475 39.24 0.37 6.97
N ILE A 476 39.61 -0.88 7.30
CA ILE A 476 39.25 -1.51 8.58
C ILE A 476 39.86 -0.73 9.76
N GLN A 477 41.13 -0.30 9.67
CA GLN A 477 41.77 0.51 10.70
C GLN A 477 41.10 1.89 10.86
N THR A 478 40.68 2.50 9.76
CA THR A 478 39.88 3.75 9.81
C THR A 478 38.56 3.53 10.55
N VAL A 479 37.86 2.43 10.29
CA VAL A 479 36.62 2.05 10.96
C VAL A 479 36.85 1.82 12.45
N ILE A 480 37.85 1.04 12.83
CA ILE A 480 38.20 0.77 14.23
C ILE A 480 38.51 2.07 14.97
N SER A 481 39.32 2.95 14.38
CA SER A 481 39.68 4.25 14.95
C SER A 481 38.47 5.15 15.14
N PHE A 482 37.57 5.19 14.14
CA PHE A 482 36.31 5.95 14.21
C PHE A 482 35.39 5.41 15.31
N CYS A 483 35.22 4.09 15.39
CA CYS A 483 34.40 3.44 16.41
C CYS A 483 34.94 3.68 17.81
N ASN A 484 36.23 3.53 18.03
CA ASN A 484 36.88 3.75 19.33
C ASN A 484 36.74 5.21 19.79
N ARG A 485 36.93 6.18 18.88
CA ARG A 485 36.82 7.62 19.21
C ARG A 485 35.37 7.99 19.59
N ASN A 486 34.40 7.42 18.89
CA ASN A 486 32.99 7.80 19.04
C ASN A 486 32.16 6.86 19.92
N GLY A 487 32.76 5.80 20.47
CA GLY A 487 32.03 4.84 21.31
C GLY A 487 30.99 4.04 20.51
N PHE A 488 31.24 3.71 19.25
CA PHE A 488 30.41 2.81 18.46
C PHE A 488 30.91 1.38 18.58
N ASP A 489 29.99 0.42 18.50
CA ASP A 489 30.33 -0.99 18.52
C ASP A 489 30.38 -1.56 17.10
N ILE A 490 31.34 -2.46 16.91
CA ILE A 490 31.45 -3.26 15.69
C ILE A 490 30.60 -4.51 15.89
N ILE A 491 29.74 -4.83 14.90
CA ILE A 491 29.04 -6.10 14.83
C ILE A 491 29.87 -7.09 13.99
N TYR A 492 30.37 -6.62 12.82
CA TYR A 492 31.08 -7.48 11.91
C TYR A 492 32.02 -6.72 10.95
N TYR A 493 33.20 -7.25 10.79
CA TYR A 493 34.11 -7.19 9.64
C TYR A 493 34.88 -8.51 9.55
N HIS A 494 35.53 -8.79 8.43
CA HIS A 494 36.27 -10.05 8.26
C HIS A 494 37.44 -10.15 9.25
N GLY A 495 37.43 -11.14 10.11
CA GLY A 495 38.45 -11.34 11.14
C GLY A 495 38.13 -10.71 12.52
N VAL A 496 36.96 -10.08 12.69
CA VAL A 496 36.56 -9.49 13.98
C VAL A 496 36.45 -10.57 15.09
N ASN A 497 37.04 -10.28 16.26
CA ASN A 497 36.95 -11.13 17.44
C ASN A 497 35.71 -10.77 18.28
N ARG A 498 35.16 -11.77 18.98
CA ARG A 498 34.02 -11.54 19.89
C ARG A 498 34.27 -10.45 20.93
N THR A 499 35.50 -10.33 21.42
CA THR A 499 35.93 -9.34 22.41
C THR A 499 35.95 -7.90 21.88
N GLU A 500 35.98 -7.72 20.55
CA GLU A 500 35.93 -6.40 19.91
C GLU A 500 34.51 -5.89 19.73
N THR A 501 33.53 -6.77 19.85
CA THR A 501 32.11 -6.44 19.75
C THR A 501 31.53 -6.14 21.13
N ASN A 502 30.44 -5.37 21.20
CA ASN A 502 29.71 -5.09 22.45
C ASN A 502 30.57 -4.44 23.55
N ARG A 503 31.40 -3.46 23.18
CA ARG A 503 32.38 -2.82 24.08
C ARG A 503 31.87 -1.53 24.75
N PHE A 504 31.11 -0.73 23.98
CA PHE A 504 30.69 0.62 24.40
C PHE A 504 29.21 0.64 24.79
N ASN A 505 28.36 0.17 23.91
CA ASN A 505 26.90 0.08 24.13
C ASN A 505 26.55 -1.36 24.52
N ILE A 506 26.88 -1.73 25.77
CA ILE A 506 26.81 -3.12 26.21
C ILE A 506 25.39 -3.65 26.20
N LEU A 507 25.17 -4.69 25.40
CA LEU A 507 23.94 -5.48 25.37
C LEU A 507 24.11 -6.73 26.26
N PRO A 508 23.02 -7.27 26.84
CA PRO A 508 23.09 -8.46 27.69
C PRO A 508 23.70 -9.68 26.98
N GLU A 509 23.50 -9.78 25.66
CA GLU A 509 23.95 -10.90 24.83
C GLU A 509 24.67 -10.39 23.57
N PHE A 510 25.53 -11.22 22.99
CA PHE A 510 26.20 -10.96 21.72
C PHE A 510 25.31 -11.37 20.51
N ALA A 511 24.00 -11.19 20.63
CA ALA A 511 23.01 -11.75 19.72
C ALA A 511 23.27 -11.40 18.23
N HIS A 512 23.65 -10.16 17.93
CA HIS A 512 23.93 -9.75 16.55
C HIS A 512 25.19 -10.40 16.00
N PHE A 513 26.29 -10.45 16.77
CA PHE A 513 27.54 -11.10 16.35
C PHE A 513 27.33 -12.59 16.12
N GLU A 514 26.70 -13.29 17.07
CA GLU A 514 26.46 -14.73 16.99
C GLU A 514 25.56 -15.09 15.81
N LEU A 515 24.53 -14.25 15.56
CA LEU A 515 23.61 -14.46 14.45
C LEU A 515 24.29 -14.22 13.10
N VAL A 516 25.13 -13.18 12.96
CA VAL A 516 25.94 -12.93 11.77
C VAL A 516 26.88 -14.11 11.49
N GLN A 517 27.62 -14.58 12.49
CA GLN A 517 28.52 -15.71 12.36
C GLN A 517 27.79 -16.99 11.94
N SER A 518 26.65 -17.27 12.57
CA SER A 518 25.81 -18.42 12.24
C SER A 518 25.28 -18.34 10.81
N PHE A 519 24.85 -17.15 10.38
CA PHE A 519 24.33 -16.91 9.02
C PHE A 519 25.40 -17.09 7.94
N LEU A 520 26.62 -16.60 8.17
CA LEU A 520 27.73 -16.76 7.24
C LEU A 520 28.09 -18.25 7.06
N ARG A 521 28.12 -19.03 8.17
CA ARG A 521 28.42 -20.46 8.14
C ARG A 521 27.33 -21.28 7.46
N ASN A 522 26.08 -21.11 7.86
CA ASN A 522 24.94 -21.85 7.32
C ASN A 522 23.67 -21.01 7.28
N PRO A 523 23.43 -20.25 6.19
CA PRO A 523 22.28 -19.37 6.07
C PRO A 523 20.94 -20.09 6.23
N SER A 524 20.78 -21.26 5.60
CA SER A 524 19.49 -21.99 5.58
C SER A 524 19.09 -22.49 6.96
N ASP A 525 20.03 -23.05 7.72
CA ASP A 525 19.75 -23.55 9.07
C ASP A 525 19.50 -22.39 10.03
N THR A 526 20.28 -21.32 9.91
CA THR A 526 20.11 -20.11 10.72
C THR A 526 18.73 -19.49 10.51
N LEU A 527 18.31 -19.29 9.25
CA LEU A 527 16.99 -18.77 8.93
C LEU A 527 15.85 -19.68 9.46
N ARG A 528 16.05 -20.99 9.44
CA ARG A 528 15.04 -21.93 9.94
C ARG A 528 14.85 -21.83 11.45
N ARG A 529 15.94 -21.69 12.23
CA ARG A 529 15.93 -21.65 13.70
C ARG A 529 15.43 -20.34 14.28
N GLN A 530 15.49 -19.22 13.51
CA GLN A 530 15.05 -17.94 14.03
C GLN A 530 13.54 -17.87 14.23
N VAL A 531 13.12 -17.21 15.30
CA VAL A 531 11.71 -16.96 15.64
C VAL A 531 11.06 -16.03 14.60
N PHE A 532 11.81 -15.03 14.13
CA PHE A 532 11.35 -14.11 13.09
C PHE A 532 11.72 -14.58 11.69
N ASN A 533 10.92 -14.19 10.70
CA ASN A 533 11.22 -14.40 9.30
C ASN A 533 12.30 -13.43 8.83
N LEU A 534 13.54 -13.85 8.81
CA LEU A 534 14.70 -13.10 8.33
C LEU A 534 15.06 -13.45 6.87
N SER A 535 14.23 -14.22 6.16
CA SER A 535 14.48 -14.58 4.76
C SER A 535 14.58 -13.31 3.90
N PRO A 536 15.61 -13.21 3.03
CA PRO A 536 15.77 -12.04 2.18
C PRO A 536 14.61 -11.92 1.19
N PRO A 537 13.97 -10.73 1.10
CA PRO A 537 12.92 -10.47 0.13
C PRO A 537 13.44 -10.54 -1.31
N SER A 538 12.56 -10.92 -2.23
CA SER A 538 12.81 -10.89 -3.68
C SER A 538 11.76 -10.02 -4.38
N ASP A 539 12.00 -9.66 -5.64
CA ASP A 539 11.02 -8.88 -6.43
C ASP A 539 9.68 -9.62 -6.63
N ASN A 540 9.66 -10.95 -6.46
CA ASN A 540 8.39 -11.69 -6.39
C ASN A 540 7.74 -11.69 -5.00
N ARG A 541 8.51 -11.40 -3.94
CA ARG A 541 8.07 -11.32 -2.53
C ARG A 541 8.68 -10.10 -1.86
N PRO A 542 8.33 -8.88 -2.27
CA PRO A 542 9.02 -7.66 -1.84
C PRO A 542 8.55 -7.16 -0.46
N PHE A 543 8.31 -8.06 0.48
CA PHE A 543 7.74 -7.74 1.79
C PHE A 543 8.83 -7.72 2.86
N PHE A 544 9.65 -6.65 2.85
CA PHE A 544 10.77 -6.49 3.78
C PHE A 544 10.32 -6.53 5.25
N SER A 545 9.29 -5.79 5.61
CA SER A 545 8.80 -5.67 6.99
C SER A 545 7.94 -6.86 7.46
N HIS A 546 7.81 -7.92 6.66
CA HIS A 546 7.11 -9.13 7.07
C HIS A 546 8.03 -10.05 7.91
N PHE A 547 7.91 -9.97 9.24
CA PHE A 547 8.69 -10.77 10.19
C PHE A 547 7.94 -11.96 10.78
N PHE A 548 6.66 -12.07 10.52
CA PHE A 548 5.82 -13.13 11.07
C PHE A 548 6.18 -14.51 10.48
N LYS A 549 6.23 -15.52 11.33
CA LYS A 549 6.51 -16.92 10.97
C LYS A 549 5.52 -17.84 11.66
N TRP A 550 4.66 -18.48 10.88
CA TRP A 550 3.60 -19.35 11.41
C TRP A 550 4.11 -20.47 12.32
N GLY A 551 5.24 -21.08 11.97
CA GLY A 551 5.85 -22.18 12.75
C GLY A 551 6.43 -21.75 14.11
N ALA A 552 6.71 -20.45 14.29
CA ALA A 552 7.28 -19.92 15.52
C ALA A 552 6.21 -19.30 16.46
N LEU A 553 4.95 -19.31 16.08
CA LEU A 553 3.87 -18.73 16.87
C LEU A 553 3.80 -19.24 18.33
N PRO A 554 3.94 -20.56 18.62
CA PRO A 554 3.93 -21.04 19.99
C PRO A 554 5.09 -20.52 20.84
N GLU A 555 6.29 -20.43 20.24
CA GLU A 555 7.49 -19.92 20.92
C GLU A 555 7.37 -18.42 21.19
N LEU A 556 6.84 -17.68 20.21
CA LEU A 556 6.67 -16.25 20.30
C LEU A 556 5.66 -15.89 21.40
N VAL A 557 4.52 -16.58 21.48
CA VAL A 557 3.51 -16.39 22.54
C VAL A 557 4.09 -16.71 23.93
N ARG A 558 4.93 -17.75 24.05
CA ARG A 558 5.58 -18.10 25.31
C ARG A 558 6.61 -17.06 25.73
N ALA A 559 7.41 -16.54 24.77
CA ALA A 559 8.50 -15.62 25.05
C ALA A 559 8.03 -14.20 25.38
N THR A 560 6.91 -13.75 24.82
CA THR A 560 6.46 -12.35 24.86
C THR A 560 5.15 -12.15 25.63
N GLY A 561 4.45 -13.23 25.97
CA GLY A 561 3.15 -13.14 26.63
C GLY A 561 2.16 -12.27 25.85
N TYR A 562 1.43 -11.40 26.54
CA TYR A 562 0.46 -10.48 25.92
C TYR A 562 1.10 -9.37 25.05
N ASN A 563 2.42 -9.15 25.14
CA ASN A 563 3.15 -8.17 24.33
C ASN A 563 3.59 -8.70 22.95
N THR A 564 3.18 -9.91 22.60
CA THR A 564 3.52 -10.60 21.35
C THR A 564 3.24 -9.75 20.10
N GLY A 565 2.13 -9.02 20.09
CA GLY A 565 1.70 -8.18 18.96
C GLY A 565 2.71 -7.09 18.59
N ALA A 566 3.28 -6.41 19.59
CA ALA A 566 4.25 -5.32 19.37
C ALA A 566 5.54 -5.81 18.71
N GLN A 567 5.94 -7.05 18.99
CA GLN A 567 7.15 -7.64 18.42
C GLN A 567 6.92 -8.30 17.04
N MET A 568 5.70 -8.75 16.75
CA MET A 568 5.33 -9.36 15.46
C MET A 568 5.13 -8.36 14.31
N GLY A 569 5.01 -7.08 14.59
CA GLY A 569 4.48 -6.10 13.65
C GLY A 569 2.94 -6.11 13.67
N TRP A 570 2.35 -5.14 14.35
CA TRP A 570 0.90 -5.01 14.54
C TRP A 570 0.09 -5.09 13.24
N GLY A 571 0.65 -4.66 12.11
CA GLY A 571 -0.05 -4.66 10.83
C GLY A 571 -0.45 -6.04 10.34
N TYR A 572 0.41 -7.04 10.48
CA TYR A 572 0.06 -8.38 10.05
C TYR A 572 -0.96 -9.04 11.00
N VAL A 573 -0.83 -8.82 12.30
CA VAL A 573 -1.81 -9.29 13.30
C VAL A 573 -3.16 -8.60 13.08
N PHE A 574 -3.16 -7.28 12.85
CA PHE A 574 -4.35 -6.52 12.53
C PHE A 574 -5.02 -7.01 11.23
N LEU A 575 -4.24 -7.32 10.20
CA LEU A 575 -4.73 -7.92 8.96
C LEU A 575 -5.40 -9.27 9.20
N LEU A 576 -4.82 -10.13 10.03
CA LEU A 576 -5.42 -11.43 10.38
C LEU A 576 -6.75 -11.24 11.12
N ILE A 577 -6.80 -10.34 12.08
CA ILE A 577 -8.03 -10.02 12.84
C ILE A 577 -9.09 -9.45 11.88
N THR A 578 -8.72 -8.51 11.02
CA THR A 578 -9.64 -7.91 10.04
C THR A 578 -10.16 -8.95 9.05
N THR A 579 -9.27 -9.86 8.61
CA THR A 579 -9.65 -10.97 7.72
C THR A 579 -10.64 -11.92 8.41
N ALA A 580 -10.38 -12.31 9.66
CA ALA A 580 -11.28 -13.15 10.42
C ALA A 580 -12.63 -12.47 10.65
N GLN A 581 -12.63 -11.18 11.00
CA GLN A 581 -13.84 -10.37 11.15
C GLN A 581 -14.63 -10.29 9.83
N ALA A 582 -13.96 -10.04 8.71
CA ALA A 582 -14.61 -9.98 7.40
C ALA A 582 -15.24 -11.33 7.02
N ILE A 583 -14.57 -12.44 7.32
CA ILE A 583 -15.12 -13.80 7.10
C ILE A 583 -16.39 -14.00 7.95
N VAL A 584 -16.37 -13.67 9.25
CA VAL A 584 -17.51 -13.85 10.15
C VAL A 584 -18.70 -13.00 9.73
N ILE A 585 -18.47 -11.70 9.51
CA ILE A 585 -19.54 -10.78 9.08
C ILE A 585 -20.18 -11.27 7.81
N GLY A 586 -19.41 -11.73 6.92
CA GLY A 586 -19.93 -12.14 5.67
C GLY A 586 -20.57 -13.49 5.64
N LEU A 587 -20.16 -14.43 6.41
CA LEU A 587 -20.94 -15.64 6.57
C LEU A 587 -22.39 -15.29 6.97
N ILE A 588 -22.57 -14.29 7.83
CA ILE A 588 -23.90 -13.80 8.22
C ILE A 588 -24.65 -13.24 7.00
N PHE A 589 -23.99 -12.38 6.21
CA PHE A 589 -24.61 -11.79 5.02
C PHE A 589 -24.88 -12.80 3.90
N ILE A 590 -24.07 -13.86 3.79
CA ILE A 590 -24.29 -14.94 2.81
C ILE A 590 -25.43 -15.87 3.27
N LEU A 591 -25.41 -16.30 4.54
CA LEU A 591 -26.37 -17.28 5.04
C LEU A 591 -27.82 -16.81 4.91
N ILE A 592 -28.08 -15.52 5.19
CA ILE A 592 -29.44 -14.96 5.12
C ILE A 592 -30.08 -15.14 3.72
N PRO A 593 -29.47 -14.67 2.61
CA PRO A 593 -30.06 -14.86 1.28
C PRO A 593 -30.07 -16.31 0.83
N VAL A 594 -29.06 -17.13 1.19
CA VAL A 594 -29.03 -18.57 0.88
C VAL A 594 -30.19 -19.31 1.54
N ILE A 595 -30.41 -19.13 2.84
CA ILE A 595 -31.53 -19.75 3.58
C ILE A 595 -32.87 -19.34 2.97
N ARG A 596 -33.01 -18.08 2.56
CA ARG A 596 -34.25 -17.59 1.95
C ARG A 596 -34.47 -18.22 0.56
N CYS A 597 -33.42 -18.33 -0.28
CA CYS A 597 -33.50 -19.02 -1.55
C CYS A 597 -33.86 -20.51 -1.38
N LEU A 598 -33.27 -21.21 -0.42
CA LEU A 598 -33.55 -22.61 -0.16
C LEU A 598 -35.00 -22.82 0.29
N LYS A 599 -35.55 -21.91 1.13
CA LYS A 599 -36.97 -21.98 1.55
C LYS A 599 -37.94 -21.75 0.38
N ARG A 600 -37.55 -20.89 -0.58
CA ARG A 600 -38.42 -20.52 -1.72
C ARG A 600 -38.41 -21.56 -2.85
N TYR A 601 -37.27 -22.20 -3.09
CA TYR A 601 -37.05 -23.11 -4.23
C TYR A 601 -36.74 -24.54 -3.77
N LYS A 602 -37.80 -25.28 -3.37
CA LYS A 602 -37.70 -26.67 -2.87
C LYS A 602 -37.00 -27.67 -3.85
N LYS A 603 -36.96 -27.36 -5.17
CA LYS A 603 -36.41 -28.21 -6.24
C LYS A 603 -35.01 -27.79 -6.74
N LEU A 604 -34.30 -26.82 -6.10
CA LEU A 604 -33.08 -26.23 -6.60
C LEU A 604 -31.76 -26.63 -5.88
N PRO A 605 -31.69 -27.57 -4.93
CA PRO A 605 -30.49 -27.72 -4.09
C PRO A 605 -29.20 -28.04 -4.85
N LEU A 606 -29.28 -28.88 -5.91
CA LEU A 606 -28.08 -29.31 -6.68
C LEU A 606 -27.50 -28.26 -7.61
N ARG A 607 -28.27 -27.25 -8.04
CA ARG A 607 -27.82 -26.18 -8.96
C ARG A 607 -27.42 -24.92 -8.20
N LEU A 608 -27.98 -24.68 -7.04
CA LEU A 608 -27.69 -23.50 -6.25
C LEU A 608 -26.22 -23.48 -5.80
N TRP A 609 -25.63 -24.64 -5.46
CA TRP A 609 -24.22 -24.71 -5.08
C TRP A 609 -23.29 -24.38 -6.26
N GLN A 610 -23.63 -24.78 -7.50
CA GLN A 610 -22.82 -24.44 -8.69
C GLN A 610 -22.89 -22.94 -9.00
N ILE A 611 -24.06 -22.31 -8.86
CA ILE A 611 -24.23 -20.86 -8.99
C ILE A 611 -23.38 -20.14 -7.93
N ASN A 612 -23.50 -20.57 -6.67
CA ASN A 612 -22.74 -19.99 -5.57
C ASN A 612 -21.23 -20.14 -5.82
N LEU A 613 -20.76 -21.34 -6.12
CA LEU A 613 -19.35 -21.61 -6.40
C LEU A 613 -18.83 -20.78 -7.58
N TYR A 614 -19.62 -20.64 -8.64
CA TYR A 614 -19.25 -19.84 -9.80
C TYR A 614 -19.01 -18.39 -9.44
N PHE A 615 -19.97 -17.71 -8.77
CA PHE A 615 -19.85 -16.30 -8.41
C PHE A 615 -18.80 -16.04 -7.33
N MET A 616 -18.64 -16.97 -6.40
CA MET A 616 -17.53 -16.93 -5.42
C MET A 616 -16.16 -17.03 -6.12
N ALA A 617 -16.01 -17.98 -7.03
CA ALA A 617 -14.74 -18.23 -7.72
C ALA A 617 -14.32 -17.06 -8.62
N ILE A 618 -15.25 -16.49 -9.41
CA ILE A 618 -14.93 -15.34 -10.28
C ILE A 618 -14.63 -14.09 -9.46
N GLY A 619 -15.31 -13.85 -8.32
CA GLY A 619 -15.03 -12.75 -7.41
C GLY A 619 -13.65 -12.87 -6.76
N THR A 620 -13.31 -14.09 -6.28
CA THR A 620 -11.97 -14.37 -5.75
C THR A 620 -10.88 -14.14 -6.80
N GLY A 621 -11.05 -14.73 -7.99
CA GLY A 621 -10.05 -14.64 -9.04
C GLY A 621 -9.81 -13.20 -9.50
N PHE A 622 -10.88 -12.39 -9.59
CA PHE A 622 -10.78 -10.99 -9.97
C PHE A 622 -9.92 -10.20 -8.97
N MET A 623 -10.22 -10.31 -7.69
CA MET A 623 -9.53 -9.57 -6.63
C MET A 623 -8.07 -10.02 -6.44
N PHE A 624 -7.79 -11.32 -6.52
CA PHE A 624 -6.41 -11.81 -6.44
C PHE A 624 -5.55 -11.28 -7.58
N PHE A 625 -6.11 -11.21 -8.79
CA PHE A 625 -5.42 -10.64 -9.94
C PHE A 625 -5.21 -9.12 -9.79
N GLU A 626 -6.23 -8.40 -9.32
CA GLU A 626 -6.15 -6.95 -9.09
C GLU A 626 -5.03 -6.60 -8.12
N ILE A 627 -4.94 -7.31 -6.98
CA ILE A 627 -3.87 -7.13 -6.00
C ILE A 627 -2.49 -7.50 -6.58
N ALA A 628 -2.41 -8.56 -7.40
CA ALA A 628 -1.16 -8.93 -8.05
C ALA A 628 -0.68 -7.84 -9.02
N VAL A 629 -1.57 -7.32 -9.86
CA VAL A 629 -1.24 -6.22 -10.81
C VAL A 629 -0.86 -4.96 -10.07
N PHE A 630 -1.53 -4.64 -8.97
CA PHE A 630 -1.16 -3.52 -8.13
C PHE A 630 0.31 -3.62 -7.66
N TYR A 631 0.73 -4.77 -7.09
CA TYR A 631 2.12 -4.98 -6.68
C TYR A 631 3.09 -4.92 -7.87
N GLN A 632 2.72 -5.45 -9.03
CA GLN A 632 3.55 -5.38 -10.24
C GLN A 632 3.79 -3.93 -10.70
N ILE A 633 2.74 -3.10 -10.69
CA ILE A 633 2.84 -1.68 -11.07
C ILE A 633 3.65 -0.89 -10.03
N LEU A 634 3.50 -1.21 -8.75
CA LEU A 634 4.21 -0.53 -7.66
C LEU A 634 5.74 -0.61 -7.81
N ARG A 635 6.27 -1.67 -8.43
CA ARG A 635 7.70 -1.80 -8.75
C ARG A 635 8.22 -0.64 -9.60
N PHE A 636 7.40 -0.11 -10.49
CA PHE A 636 7.77 0.93 -11.45
C PHE A 636 7.22 2.31 -11.07
N ALA A 637 6.24 2.37 -10.20
CA ALA A 637 5.57 3.62 -9.81
C ALA A 637 6.43 4.43 -8.83
N LYS A 638 6.21 5.74 -8.83
CA LYS A 638 6.84 6.67 -7.89
C LYS A 638 6.19 6.62 -6.52
N CYS A 639 4.86 6.43 -6.45
CA CYS A 639 4.12 6.34 -5.20
C CYS A 639 2.99 5.32 -5.26
N TYR A 640 2.56 4.90 -4.06
CA TYR A 640 1.52 3.89 -3.85
C TYR A 640 0.18 4.26 -4.51
N ILE A 641 -0.28 5.51 -4.33
CA ILE A 641 -1.61 5.90 -4.82
C ILE A 641 -1.68 5.95 -6.34
N HIS A 642 -0.59 6.34 -7.01
CA HIS A 642 -0.52 6.29 -8.48
C HIS A 642 -0.55 4.84 -8.98
N ALA A 643 0.22 3.93 -8.34
CA ALA A 643 0.20 2.52 -8.69
C ALA A 643 -1.19 1.92 -8.55
N PHE A 644 -1.84 2.15 -7.42
CA PHE A 644 -3.19 1.67 -7.13
C PHE A 644 -4.21 2.21 -8.14
N SER A 645 -4.23 3.51 -8.35
CA SER A 645 -5.26 4.16 -9.15
C SER A 645 -5.13 3.86 -10.64
N TRP A 646 -3.92 3.94 -11.21
CA TRP A 646 -3.73 3.60 -12.61
C TRP A 646 -3.92 2.10 -12.86
N GLY A 647 -3.47 1.23 -11.94
CA GLY A 647 -3.71 -0.20 -12.01
C GLY A 647 -5.19 -0.53 -12.01
N LEU A 648 -5.93 0.05 -11.07
CA LEU A 648 -7.38 -0.13 -10.95
C LEU A 648 -8.10 0.41 -12.19
N ALA A 649 -7.79 1.62 -12.66
CA ALA A 649 -8.41 2.21 -13.84
C ALA A 649 -8.22 1.34 -15.10
N LEU A 650 -7.00 0.84 -15.32
CA LEU A 650 -6.70 -0.06 -16.45
C LEU A 650 -7.49 -1.37 -16.37
N ILE A 651 -7.52 -2.01 -15.20
CA ILE A 651 -8.29 -3.25 -15.02
C ILE A 651 -9.77 -3.01 -15.28
N LEU A 652 -10.35 -1.93 -14.75
CA LEU A 652 -11.77 -1.61 -14.90
C LEU A 652 -12.15 -1.33 -16.35
N ILE A 653 -11.39 -0.51 -17.08
CA ILE A 653 -11.72 -0.18 -18.47
C ILE A 653 -11.61 -1.41 -19.37
N PHE A 654 -10.54 -2.23 -19.24
CA PHE A 654 -10.38 -3.44 -20.06
C PHE A 654 -11.44 -4.50 -19.71
N SER A 655 -11.80 -4.67 -18.42
CA SER A 655 -12.90 -5.53 -18.01
C SER A 655 -14.25 -5.06 -18.59
N GLY A 656 -14.48 -3.75 -18.59
CA GLY A 656 -15.65 -3.15 -19.21
C GLY A 656 -15.73 -3.48 -20.72
N LEU A 657 -14.63 -3.28 -21.45
CA LEU A 657 -14.53 -3.61 -22.88
C LEU A 657 -14.76 -5.11 -23.12
N GLY A 658 -14.19 -5.97 -22.27
CA GLY A 658 -14.41 -7.42 -22.33
C GLY A 658 -15.88 -7.78 -22.20
N SER A 659 -16.64 -7.10 -21.33
CA SER A 659 -18.07 -7.34 -21.17
C SER A 659 -18.89 -7.06 -22.43
N LEU A 660 -18.56 -5.98 -23.17
CA LEU A 660 -19.21 -5.66 -24.44
C LEU A 660 -18.96 -6.73 -25.52
N CYS A 661 -17.74 -7.29 -25.53
CA CYS A 661 -17.36 -8.33 -26.49
C CYS A 661 -17.88 -9.72 -26.10
N ALA A 662 -18.31 -9.91 -24.85
CA ALA A 662 -18.71 -11.20 -24.30
C ALA A 662 -19.79 -11.92 -25.10
N THR A 663 -20.76 -11.19 -25.69
CA THR A 663 -21.84 -11.76 -26.52
C THR A 663 -21.52 -11.85 -28.01
N ARG A 664 -20.53 -11.09 -28.52
CA ARG A 664 -20.12 -11.10 -29.92
C ARG A 664 -19.37 -12.38 -30.30
N TRP A 665 -18.63 -12.95 -29.35
CA TRP A 665 -17.91 -14.20 -29.58
C TRP A 665 -18.84 -15.40 -29.43
N ARG A 666 -19.05 -16.15 -30.53
CA ARG A 666 -19.93 -17.32 -30.59
C ARG A 666 -19.40 -18.57 -29.85
N MET A 667 -18.50 -18.39 -28.88
CA MET A 667 -17.92 -19.47 -28.07
C MET A 667 -18.81 -19.81 -26.90
N ASN A 668 -18.74 -21.08 -26.46
CA ASN A 668 -19.44 -21.56 -25.25
C ASN A 668 -19.00 -20.80 -23.99
N HIS A 669 -19.93 -20.59 -23.07
CA HIS A 669 -19.64 -19.91 -21.79
C HIS A 669 -18.44 -20.51 -21.05
N ARG A 670 -18.40 -21.83 -20.90
CA ARG A 670 -17.29 -22.56 -20.27
C ARG A 670 -15.96 -22.34 -20.96
N THR A 671 -15.94 -22.30 -22.29
CA THR A 671 -14.71 -22.05 -23.05
C THR A 671 -14.16 -20.66 -22.78
N LYS A 672 -15.01 -19.63 -22.70
CA LYS A 672 -14.59 -18.26 -22.36
C LYS A 672 -13.95 -18.20 -20.98
N VAL A 673 -14.55 -18.86 -19.99
CA VAL A 673 -13.98 -18.92 -18.62
C VAL A 673 -12.66 -19.69 -18.58
N ARG A 674 -12.51 -20.78 -19.36
CA ARG A 674 -11.23 -21.51 -19.49
C ARG A 674 -10.14 -20.68 -20.16
N ILE A 675 -10.49 -19.90 -21.20
CA ILE A 675 -9.55 -18.96 -21.81
C ILE A 675 -9.08 -17.93 -20.79
N THR A 676 -9.99 -17.37 -19.97
CA THR A 676 -9.63 -16.45 -18.89
C THR A 676 -8.61 -17.09 -17.94
N ALA A 677 -8.84 -18.32 -17.50
CA ALA A 677 -7.89 -19.04 -16.65
C ALA A 677 -6.53 -19.25 -17.34
N GLY A 678 -6.53 -19.64 -18.62
CA GLY A 678 -5.31 -19.84 -19.40
C GLY A 678 -4.47 -18.57 -19.56
N VAL A 679 -5.13 -17.43 -19.83
CA VAL A 679 -4.44 -16.13 -19.96
C VAL A 679 -3.85 -15.67 -18.63
N LEU A 680 -4.53 -15.94 -17.51
CA LEU A 680 -4.01 -15.64 -16.16
C LEU A 680 -2.77 -16.49 -15.81
N PHE A 681 -2.77 -17.78 -16.17
CA PHE A 681 -1.59 -18.64 -16.00
C PHE A 681 -0.42 -18.16 -16.89
N LEU A 682 -0.71 -17.80 -18.15
CA LEU A 682 0.31 -17.24 -19.05
C LEU A 682 0.90 -15.94 -18.46
N HIS A 683 0.06 -15.05 -17.94
CA HIS A 683 0.52 -13.83 -17.28
C HIS A 683 1.44 -14.12 -16.10
N SER A 684 1.10 -15.11 -15.27
CA SER A 684 1.96 -15.53 -14.15
C SER A 684 3.34 -15.99 -14.60
N VAL A 685 3.40 -16.78 -15.69
CA VAL A 685 4.66 -17.25 -16.28
C VAL A 685 5.47 -16.07 -16.84
N LEU A 686 4.84 -15.17 -17.59
CA LEU A 686 5.49 -14.00 -18.15
C LEU A 686 6.05 -13.09 -17.04
N TRP A 687 5.33 -12.93 -15.94
CA TRP A 687 5.83 -12.18 -14.78
C TRP A 687 7.11 -12.78 -14.21
N LEU A 688 7.14 -14.10 -13.99
CA LEU A 688 8.35 -14.79 -13.50
C LEU A 688 9.53 -14.66 -14.47
N LEU A 689 9.27 -14.76 -15.77
CA LEU A 689 10.31 -14.56 -16.79
C LEU A 689 10.83 -13.12 -16.81
N THR A 690 9.95 -12.14 -16.62
CA THR A 690 10.31 -10.71 -16.51
C THR A 690 11.21 -10.46 -15.30
N LEU A 691 10.92 -11.09 -14.17
CA LEU A 691 11.75 -10.98 -12.97
C LEU A 691 13.13 -11.61 -13.16
N ARG A 692 13.20 -12.72 -13.88
CA ARG A 692 14.46 -13.46 -14.10
C ARG A 692 15.39 -12.78 -15.09
N TRP A 693 14.86 -12.26 -16.18
CA TRP A 693 15.66 -11.73 -17.29
C TRP A 693 15.66 -10.21 -17.39
N GLN A 694 14.79 -9.52 -16.67
CA GLN A 694 14.67 -8.06 -16.60
C GLN A 694 14.71 -7.33 -17.96
N ASN A 695 14.26 -8.01 -19.03
CA ASN A 695 14.29 -7.50 -20.41
C ASN A 695 13.07 -6.57 -20.65
N SER A 696 13.33 -5.41 -21.28
CA SER A 696 12.28 -4.42 -21.61
C SER A 696 11.17 -5.02 -22.47
N VAL A 697 11.50 -5.93 -23.40
CA VAL A 697 10.52 -6.62 -24.24
C VAL A 697 9.59 -7.49 -23.39
N LEU A 698 10.13 -8.23 -22.43
CA LEU A 698 9.31 -9.06 -21.52
C LEU A 698 8.43 -8.20 -20.61
N ILE A 699 8.89 -7.03 -20.19
CA ILE A 699 8.05 -6.08 -19.43
C ILE A 699 6.83 -5.69 -20.24
N VAL A 700 7.02 -5.32 -21.52
CA VAL A 700 5.91 -4.97 -22.43
C VAL A 700 4.95 -6.15 -22.61
N PHE A 701 5.47 -7.36 -22.86
CA PHE A 701 4.63 -8.56 -22.97
C PHE A 701 3.86 -8.86 -21.69
N THR A 702 4.45 -8.67 -20.53
CA THR A 702 3.78 -8.85 -19.24
C THR A 702 2.67 -7.83 -19.06
N LEU A 703 2.91 -6.55 -19.37
CA LEU A 703 1.88 -5.52 -19.31
C LEU A 703 0.72 -5.83 -20.29
N CYS A 704 1.02 -6.18 -21.54
CA CYS A 704 0.01 -6.57 -22.52
C CYS A 704 -0.80 -7.79 -22.07
N SER A 705 -0.14 -8.80 -21.49
CA SER A 705 -0.84 -9.99 -20.96
C SER A 705 -1.72 -9.65 -19.77
N GLY A 706 -1.33 -8.68 -18.92
CA GLY A 706 -2.14 -8.15 -17.83
C GLY A 706 -3.42 -7.48 -18.33
N LEU A 707 -3.34 -6.62 -19.35
CA LEU A 707 -4.48 -5.99 -20.00
C LEU A 707 -5.39 -7.02 -20.69
N CYS A 708 -4.80 -8.01 -21.38
CA CYS A 708 -5.55 -9.13 -21.93
C CYS A 708 -6.27 -9.92 -20.83
N SER A 709 -5.62 -10.20 -19.70
CA SER A 709 -6.25 -10.88 -18.57
C SER A 709 -7.45 -10.10 -18.05
N ALA A 710 -7.31 -8.79 -17.82
CA ALA A 710 -8.41 -7.91 -17.40
C ALA A 710 -9.58 -7.93 -18.40
N PHE A 711 -9.29 -7.90 -19.70
CA PHE A 711 -10.31 -7.97 -20.76
C PHE A 711 -11.10 -9.29 -20.69
N PHE A 712 -10.43 -10.43 -20.60
CA PHE A 712 -11.11 -11.72 -20.50
C PHE A 712 -11.87 -11.90 -19.18
N MET A 713 -11.34 -11.38 -18.07
CA MET A 713 -12.00 -11.40 -16.76
C MET A 713 -13.32 -10.60 -16.74
N GLY A 714 -13.47 -9.62 -17.60
CA GLY A 714 -14.71 -8.84 -17.75
C GLY A 714 -15.88 -9.61 -18.37
N MET A 715 -15.68 -10.81 -18.95
CA MET A 715 -16.72 -11.58 -19.63
C MET A 715 -17.55 -12.47 -18.68
N PRO A 716 -16.98 -13.24 -17.73
CA PRO A 716 -17.71 -14.25 -16.96
C PRO A 716 -18.86 -13.70 -16.13
N PHE A 717 -18.67 -12.59 -15.44
CA PHE A 717 -19.69 -12.02 -14.56
C PHE A 717 -20.96 -11.58 -15.31
N PRO A 718 -20.90 -10.76 -16.39
CA PRO A 718 -22.10 -10.40 -17.15
C PRO A 718 -22.79 -11.60 -17.80
N LEU A 719 -22.04 -12.58 -18.31
CA LEU A 719 -22.59 -13.80 -18.90
C LEU A 719 -23.30 -14.66 -17.87
N GLY A 720 -22.74 -14.79 -16.67
CA GLY A 720 -23.38 -15.49 -15.56
C GLY A 720 -24.68 -14.84 -15.13
N LEU A 721 -24.70 -13.52 -14.96
CA LEU A 721 -25.93 -12.78 -14.60
C LEU A 721 -26.97 -12.81 -15.70
N GLU A 722 -26.60 -12.73 -16.98
CA GLU A 722 -27.52 -12.84 -18.12
C GLU A 722 -28.21 -14.21 -18.13
N SER A 723 -27.46 -15.29 -17.89
CA SER A 723 -28.00 -16.64 -17.73
C SER A 723 -29.00 -16.76 -16.58
N LEU A 724 -28.70 -16.12 -15.43
CA LEU A 724 -29.63 -16.08 -14.29
C LEU A 724 -30.87 -15.25 -14.59
N LYS A 725 -30.73 -14.13 -15.29
CA LYS A 725 -31.82 -13.24 -15.66
C LYS A 725 -32.87 -13.96 -16.49
N GLN A 726 -32.43 -14.84 -17.39
CA GLN A 726 -33.33 -15.64 -18.26
C GLN A 726 -33.98 -16.82 -17.52
N ASN A 727 -33.26 -17.49 -16.60
CA ASN A 727 -33.72 -18.74 -16.00
C ASN A 727 -34.17 -18.59 -14.54
N TYR A 728 -33.53 -17.72 -13.74
CA TYR A 728 -33.72 -17.60 -12.29
C TYR A 728 -33.55 -16.15 -11.82
N PRO A 729 -34.41 -15.20 -12.21
CA PRO A 729 -34.22 -13.77 -11.92
C PRO A 729 -34.15 -13.46 -10.42
N ASP A 730 -34.85 -14.23 -9.58
CA ASP A 730 -34.84 -14.06 -8.13
C ASP A 730 -33.51 -14.46 -7.45
N VAL A 731 -32.63 -15.15 -8.17
CA VAL A 731 -31.29 -15.55 -7.67
C VAL A 731 -30.22 -14.47 -7.96
N ILE A 732 -30.53 -13.47 -8.80
CA ILE A 732 -29.62 -12.37 -9.14
C ILE A 732 -29.07 -11.66 -7.88
N PRO A 733 -29.92 -11.29 -6.89
CA PRO A 733 -29.42 -10.63 -5.66
C PRO A 733 -28.44 -11.51 -4.85
N LEU A 734 -28.67 -12.83 -4.83
CA LEU A 734 -27.76 -13.77 -4.18
C LEU A 734 -26.41 -13.84 -4.93
N ALA A 735 -26.41 -13.97 -6.25
CA ALA A 735 -25.23 -14.02 -7.09
C ALA A 735 -24.39 -12.72 -6.99
N TRP A 736 -25.08 -11.56 -6.98
CA TRP A 736 -24.51 -10.25 -6.75
C TRP A 736 -23.86 -10.15 -5.37
N GLY A 737 -24.60 -10.52 -4.32
CA GLY A 737 -24.12 -10.49 -2.94
C GLY A 737 -22.90 -11.41 -2.72
N LEU A 738 -22.90 -12.63 -3.26
CA LEU A 738 -21.79 -13.59 -3.16
C LEU A 738 -20.52 -13.09 -3.87
N ASN A 739 -20.66 -12.58 -5.08
CA ASN A 739 -19.53 -12.03 -5.81
C ASN A 739 -18.93 -10.82 -5.08
N GLY A 740 -19.78 -9.87 -4.67
CA GLY A 740 -19.35 -8.72 -3.87
C GLY A 740 -18.69 -9.13 -2.56
N TYR A 741 -19.19 -10.19 -1.93
CA TYR A 741 -18.68 -10.68 -0.67
C TYR A 741 -17.29 -11.32 -0.79
N MET A 742 -17.05 -12.10 -1.85
CA MET A 742 -15.72 -12.58 -2.15
C MET A 742 -14.76 -11.42 -2.47
N SER A 743 -15.29 -10.32 -3.00
CA SER A 743 -14.51 -9.09 -3.23
C SER A 743 -14.12 -8.38 -1.91
N VAL A 744 -14.82 -8.65 -0.78
CA VAL A 744 -14.39 -8.17 0.56
C VAL A 744 -13.25 -9.03 1.13
N ILE A 745 -13.44 -10.36 1.10
CA ILE A 745 -12.49 -11.29 1.75
C ILE A 745 -11.22 -11.45 0.94
N SER A 746 -11.33 -11.54 -0.38
CA SER A 746 -10.21 -11.94 -1.24
C SER A 746 -9.03 -10.98 -1.21
N PRO A 747 -9.18 -9.63 -1.16
CA PRO A 747 -8.03 -8.72 -1.01
C PRO A 747 -7.29 -8.93 0.32
N LEU A 748 -8.05 -9.15 1.41
CA LEU A 748 -7.46 -9.41 2.73
C LEU A 748 -6.68 -10.73 2.74
N VAL A 749 -7.28 -11.79 2.18
CA VAL A 749 -6.63 -13.10 2.05
C VAL A 749 -5.42 -13.01 1.09
N ALA A 750 -5.53 -12.27 -0.02
CA ALA A 750 -4.41 -12.06 -0.94
C ALA A 750 -3.23 -11.38 -0.22
N SER A 751 -3.49 -10.37 0.61
CA SER A 751 -2.46 -9.68 1.41
C SER A 751 -1.82 -10.61 2.46
N VAL A 752 -2.60 -11.53 3.07
CA VAL A 752 -2.07 -12.56 4.00
C VAL A 752 -1.20 -13.58 3.26
N VAL A 753 -1.59 -13.96 2.06
CA VAL A 753 -0.97 -15.05 1.27
C VAL A 753 0.23 -14.56 0.46
N ALA A 754 0.22 -13.30 0.02
CA ALA A 754 1.26 -12.72 -0.83
C ALA A 754 2.70 -12.90 -0.29
N PRO A 755 2.99 -12.67 1.00
CA PRO A 755 4.34 -12.90 1.53
C PRO A 755 4.80 -14.36 1.44
N CYS A 756 3.86 -15.31 1.45
CA CYS A 756 4.15 -16.75 1.39
C CYS A 756 4.33 -17.25 -0.05
N THR A 757 3.39 -16.92 -0.94
CA THR A 757 3.33 -17.45 -2.32
C THR A 757 4.02 -16.55 -3.35
N GLY A 758 4.20 -15.28 -3.03
CA GLY A 758 4.66 -14.25 -3.96
C GLY A 758 3.56 -13.77 -4.90
N ILE A 759 3.90 -12.74 -5.68
CA ILE A 759 2.97 -12.08 -6.61
C ILE A 759 2.54 -13.03 -7.73
N ALA A 760 3.46 -13.84 -8.25
CA ALA A 760 3.13 -14.88 -9.23
C ALA A 760 2.12 -15.90 -8.67
N GLY A 761 2.24 -16.25 -7.39
CA GLY A 761 1.30 -17.13 -6.71
C GLY A 761 -0.12 -16.56 -6.65
N LEU A 762 -0.27 -15.24 -6.46
CA LEU A 762 -1.60 -14.60 -6.53
C LEU A 762 -2.23 -14.75 -7.91
N CYS A 763 -1.45 -14.56 -8.99
CA CYS A 763 -1.92 -14.76 -10.37
C CYS A 763 -2.33 -16.22 -10.62
N ILE A 764 -1.59 -17.18 -10.08
CA ILE A 764 -1.92 -18.62 -10.17
C ILE A 764 -3.23 -18.91 -9.45
N ILE A 765 -3.43 -18.39 -8.22
CA ILE A 765 -4.68 -18.54 -7.46
C ILE A 765 -5.85 -17.94 -8.24
N ALA A 766 -5.67 -16.78 -8.86
CA ALA A 766 -6.67 -16.18 -9.74
C ALA A 766 -7.03 -17.12 -10.91
N GLY A 767 -6.03 -17.67 -11.61
CA GLY A 767 -6.22 -18.62 -12.68
C GLY A 767 -6.96 -19.89 -12.25
N VAL A 768 -6.57 -20.48 -11.11
CA VAL A 768 -7.25 -21.65 -10.51
C VAL A 768 -8.71 -21.32 -10.18
N SER A 769 -8.99 -20.13 -9.63
CA SER A 769 -10.36 -19.70 -9.31
C SER A 769 -11.24 -19.66 -10.58
N TYR A 770 -10.77 -19.07 -11.68
CA TYR A 770 -11.51 -19.09 -12.96
C TYR A 770 -11.59 -20.48 -13.56
N PHE A 771 -10.58 -21.32 -13.39
CA PHE A 771 -10.62 -22.71 -13.84
C PHE A 771 -11.71 -23.50 -13.09
N ILE A 772 -11.83 -23.33 -11.76
CA ILE A 772 -12.92 -23.93 -10.96
C ILE A 772 -14.29 -23.41 -11.47
N ALA A 773 -14.43 -22.11 -11.72
CA ALA A 773 -15.68 -21.54 -12.26
C ALA A 773 -16.08 -22.18 -13.60
N SER A 774 -15.12 -22.63 -14.42
CA SER A 774 -15.40 -23.24 -15.73
C SER A 774 -16.12 -24.60 -15.66
N PHE A 775 -16.10 -25.27 -14.51
CA PHE A 775 -16.83 -26.53 -14.31
C PHE A 775 -18.27 -26.32 -13.92
N CYS A 776 -18.65 -25.12 -13.45
CA CYS A 776 -20.01 -24.81 -13.04
C CYS A 776 -20.94 -24.72 -14.26
N ASN A 777 -22.12 -25.36 -14.18
CA ASN A 777 -23.13 -25.37 -15.23
C ASN A 777 -24.24 -24.38 -14.90
N LEU A 778 -24.25 -23.21 -15.57
CA LEU A 778 -25.28 -22.17 -15.42
C LEU A 778 -26.45 -22.33 -16.42
N HIS A 779 -26.26 -23.09 -17.50
CA HIS A 779 -27.29 -23.30 -18.52
C HIS A 779 -28.13 -24.55 -18.24
N ASN A 780 -29.45 -24.42 -18.36
CA ASN A 780 -30.32 -25.56 -18.52
C ASN A 780 -30.07 -26.19 -19.89
N SER A 781 -29.65 -27.44 -19.93
CA SER A 781 -30.04 -28.33 -20.99
C SER A 781 -31.50 -28.77 -20.71
N VAL A 782 -32.45 -27.86 -20.78
CA VAL A 782 -33.80 -28.31 -21.06
C VAL A 782 -33.72 -28.71 -22.51
N ALA A 783 -33.61 -30.02 -22.75
CA ALA A 783 -33.85 -30.61 -24.02
C ALA A 783 -35.10 -29.93 -24.64
N ARG A 784 -34.93 -29.40 -25.82
CA ARG A 784 -36.06 -29.22 -26.76
C ARG A 784 -36.63 -30.62 -26.97
N THR A 785 -37.55 -31.01 -26.12
CA THR A 785 -38.50 -32.06 -26.46
C THR A 785 -39.72 -31.34 -26.92
N THR A 786 -39.80 -31.41 -28.26
CA THR A 786 -40.86 -31.00 -29.20
C THR A 786 -41.09 -29.54 -29.39
#